data_883e2df33355efb26be1785b25570543
#
_entry.id   883e2df33355efb26be1785b25570543
#
_cell.length_a   1.000
_cell.length_b   1.000
_cell.length_c   1.000
_cell.angle_alpha   90.00
_cell.angle_beta   90.00
_cell.angle_gamma   90.00
#
_symmetry.space_group_name_H-M   'P 1'
#
loop_
_entity.id
_entity.type
_entity.pdbx_description
1 polymer ?
#
loop_
_entity_poly.entity_id
_entity_poly.type
_entity_poly.pdbx_seq_one_letter_code
_entity_poly.pdbx_strand_id
1 'polypeptide(L)'
;MPKFPYRKAGAAWDRVFRNDHNQNLDDIADDIKGSYTELAAHKNAKTAHTSEQIDHGGFSLRTYIDGLYNRIRNLILNADGTNVKEVVDARVDAEGNIAPLLKERLDKEYNKLLRKIERDVNVDDYGADPTGVNDSTEAFKKAIGNGKVRLNLSAGTYIVKGVKLPSWTYLIGQGMGVTTLKLHEDTPASEWVIINADPESGNRNIVVQGMSLDWNPERQGGVGATGGIHSSCLTFAQVKFGIVREVEGINPGLHCFDITAPTYNISTNDYTAKGSKYVWVDRCIGSGYGDDGITTHYSEYIFITHNVMTYPSGKAHDKGASNSNGIEVDDGSKHVWVVDNYTEGNVRGVEVKAHAKWPAPCNVHIRGHESFRDVRSFDLRHIGHHLVSDPWSETARDVTLVDCTAREPVFNSLYEGIGPRALVVSAYQRVKIIGFTAIGDPTYDYRGNSVIAFQYKSRKISVTNLQVSGFKNAGCDVKVTGGDQRTDDVFISDFVIHDSAHNGIEIGGGVYNVNLDNGILHTSGGTAGVTSPNTQTNISMVRSYGYKDAAILGGQKYSFVPNNIKGGFRAASTSGHPVDKTSAVIATTGGCTTKGPRNVVLGASGGSSTTASRQAVIASNNSHTKGDGPSRVVLAANGVINDNGYSVRGGYGSGSASVGNTRWELDSTGGHIRGTGRVESVSDFKDFAEYFESADGKKIDSSCLVALEGEKIRKAGEGDKILGVVSETAGVVLGGAAFYWNEQYERNEFGGLVYETVIDGGEELSVPKLNPDYDPTLEYVPRDSRDEWHVIGLIGQVFVRIDETVAVGDSVSAIEGIATKAENGGYGTVMRIKSPYDAEKGYGVAQMIVTPQH
;
A
#
# COMPACT_ATOMS: atom_id res chain seq x y z
N MET A 1 -25.56 -17.14 -10.81
CA MET A 1 -25.41 -17.06 -9.34
C MET A 1 -23.95 -16.77 -9.04
N PRO A 2 -23.63 -15.87 -8.14
CA PRO A 2 -22.27 -15.61 -7.71
C PRO A 2 -21.56 -16.90 -7.27
N LYS A 3 -20.28 -17.04 -7.59
CA LYS A 3 -19.48 -18.24 -7.23
C LYS A 3 -18.94 -18.19 -5.79
N PHE A 4 -19.61 -17.46 -4.93
CA PHE A 4 -19.23 -17.33 -3.53
C PHE A 4 -19.64 -18.56 -2.68
N PRO A 5 -18.84 -19.02 -1.71
CA PRO A 5 -17.53 -18.49 -1.30
C PRO A 5 -16.39 -18.88 -2.26
N TYR A 6 -15.52 -17.91 -2.54
CA TYR A 6 -14.32 -18.15 -3.36
C TYR A 6 -13.36 -19.11 -2.67
N ARG A 7 -12.46 -19.74 -3.45
CA ARG A 7 -11.49 -20.68 -2.90
C ARG A 7 -10.57 -20.00 -1.89
N LYS A 8 -10.32 -20.67 -0.79
CA LYS A 8 -9.27 -20.27 0.15
C LYS A 8 -7.92 -20.57 -0.47
N ALA A 9 -7.12 -19.55 -0.78
CA ALA A 9 -5.73 -19.74 -1.16
C ALA A 9 -4.93 -20.36 0.01
N GLY A 10 -4.03 -21.27 -0.30
CA GLY A 10 -3.14 -21.86 0.70
C GLY A 10 -2.16 -20.86 1.32
N ALA A 11 -1.61 -21.18 2.47
CA ALA A 11 -0.69 -20.31 3.20
C ALA A 11 0.73 -20.27 2.62
N ALA A 12 1.07 -21.09 1.64
CA ALA A 12 2.38 -21.14 1.02
C ALA A 12 2.38 -20.51 -0.39
N TRP A 13 3.44 -19.78 -0.70
CA TRP A 13 3.67 -19.15 -2.02
C TRP A 13 4.16 -20.17 -3.06
N ASP A 14 3.50 -21.27 -3.20
CA ASP A 14 3.78 -22.32 -4.18
C ASP A 14 2.93 -22.18 -5.46
N ARG A 15 3.01 -23.19 -6.33
CA ARG A 15 2.23 -23.21 -7.58
C ARG A 15 0.73 -23.29 -7.29
N VAL A 16 0.33 -23.99 -6.22
CA VAL A 16 -1.07 -24.18 -5.83
C VAL A 16 -1.65 -22.86 -5.36
N PHE A 17 -0.93 -22.14 -4.49
CA PHE A 17 -1.33 -20.79 -4.04
C PHE A 17 -1.54 -19.83 -5.22
N ARG A 18 -0.61 -19.81 -6.20
CA ARG A 18 -0.75 -18.94 -7.37
C ARG A 18 -1.93 -19.32 -8.25
N ASN A 19 -2.16 -20.63 -8.44
CA ASN A 19 -3.29 -21.08 -9.24
C ASN A 19 -4.62 -20.76 -8.56
N ASP A 20 -4.73 -20.95 -7.25
CA ASP A 20 -5.93 -20.63 -6.48
C ASP A 20 -6.18 -19.12 -6.46
N HIS A 21 -5.11 -18.30 -6.36
CA HIS A 21 -5.22 -16.85 -6.41
C HIS A 21 -5.68 -16.37 -7.80
N ASN A 22 -5.06 -16.86 -8.87
CA ASN A 22 -5.46 -16.52 -10.23
C ASN A 22 -6.90 -16.98 -10.52
N GLN A 23 -7.27 -18.18 -10.10
CA GLN A 23 -8.64 -18.68 -10.28
C GLN A 23 -9.66 -17.85 -9.48
N ASN A 24 -9.30 -17.36 -8.28
CA ASN A 24 -10.15 -16.45 -7.52
C ASN A 24 -10.31 -15.10 -8.24
N LEU A 25 -9.27 -14.57 -8.88
CA LEU A 25 -9.35 -13.34 -9.67
C LEU A 25 -10.24 -13.53 -10.90
N ASP A 26 -10.14 -14.67 -11.59
CA ASP A 26 -10.99 -14.99 -12.72
C ASP A 26 -12.46 -15.17 -12.28
N ASP A 27 -12.71 -15.87 -11.18
CA ASP A 27 -14.04 -16.05 -10.60
C ASP A 27 -14.65 -14.71 -10.16
N ILE A 28 -13.87 -13.79 -9.57
CA ILE A 28 -14.29 -12.42 -9.23
C ILE A 28 -14.61 -11.61 -10.49
N ALA A 29 -13.76 -11.71 -11.52
CA ALA A 29 -13.99 -11.00 -12.78
C ALA A 29 -15.28 -11.49 -13.47
N ASP A 30 -15.53 -12.80 -13.46
CA ASP A 30 -16.77 -13.38 -13.99
C ASP A 30 -18.01 -12.96 -13.18
N ASP A 31 -17.92 -12.92 -11.84
CA ASP A 31 -19.01 -12.48 -10.96
C ASP A 31 -19.31 -10.98 -11.16
N ILE A 32 -18.26 -10.14 -11.32
CA ILE A 32 -18.39 -8.72 -11.64
C ILE A 32 -19.07 -8.57 -13.02
N LYS A 33 -18.60 -9.31 -14.04
CA LYS A 33 -19.18 -9.27 -15.38
C LYS A 33 -20.64 -9.75 -15.39
N GLY A 34 -20.93 -10.79 -14.63
CA GLY A 34 -22.30 -11.28 -14.41
C GLY A 34 -23.19 -10.19 -13.80
N SER A 35 -22.73 -9.56 -12.75
CA SER A 35 -23.43 -8.47 -12.06
C SER A 35 -23.66 -7.25 -12.97
N TYR A 36 -22.66 -6.86 -13.79
CA TYR A 36 -22.83 -5.81 -14.78
C TYR A 36 -23.85 -6.19 -15.85
N THR A 37 -23.88 -7.45 -16.28
CA THR A 37 -24.86 -7.94 -17.27
C THR A 37 -26.28 -7.93 -16.69
N GLU A 38 -26.44 -8.39 -15.45
CA GLU A 38 -27.72 -8.35 -14.75
C GLU A 38 -28.20 -6.91 -14.51
N LEU A 39 -27.27 -6.02 -14.10
CA LEU A 39 -27.56 -4.59 -13.90
C LEU A 39 -27.94 -3.90 -15.22
N ALA A 40 -27.24 -4.22 -16.32
CA ALA A 40 -27.55 -3.69 -17.63
C ALA A 40 -28.91 -4.21 -18.15
N ALA A 41 -29.18 -5.50 -17.95
CA ALA A 41 -30.48 -6.10 -18.26
C ALA A 41 -31.60 -5.46 -17.45
N HIS A 42 -31.37 -5.24 -16.16
CA HIS A 42 -32.30 -4.54 -15.27
C HIS A 42 -32.54 -3.09 -15.72
N LYS A 43 -31.46 -2.35 -16.03
CA LYS A 43 -31.53 -0.95 -16.49
C LYS A 43 -32.24 -0.80 -17.84
N ASN A 44 -32.11 -1.79 -18.73
CA ASN A 44 -32.67 -1.77 -20.08
C ASN A 44 -34.00 -2.50 -20.19
N ALA A 45 -34.46 -3.16 -19.14
CA ALA A 45 -35.75 -3.81 -19.10
C ALA A 45 -36.88 -2.78 -19.16
N LYS A 46 -37.83 -2.98 -20.04
CA LYS A 46 -39.05 -2.14 -20.12
C LYS A 46 -39.86 -2.17 -18.81
N THR A 47 -39.69 -3.24 -18.04
CA THR A 47 -40.34 -3.43 -16.73
C THR A 47 -39.30 -4.01 -15.77
N ALA A 48 -38.37 -3.18 -15.29
CA ALA A 48 -37.34 -3.61 -14.32
C ALA A 48 -37.94 -4.00 -12.96
N HIS A 49 -39.00 -3.35 -12.60
CA HIS A 49 -39.85 -3.70 -11.45
C HIS A 49 -41.30 -3.77 -11.90
N THR A 50 -42.01 -4.74 -11.40
CA THR A 50 -43.48 -4.73 -11.57
C THR A 50 -44.11 -3.72 -10.59
N SER A 51 -45.25 -3.21 -10.94
CA SER A 51 -45.97 -2.24 -10.06
C SER A 51 -46.32 -2.83 -8.68
N GLU A 52 -46.31 -4.15 -8.55
CA GLU A 52 -46.44 -4.88 -7.30
C GLU A 52 -45.18 -4.85 -6.42
N GLN A 53 -44.03 -4.65 -7.00
CA GLN A 53 -42.72 -4.66 -6.31
C GLN A 53 -42.27 -3.27 -5.85
N ILE A 54 -42.97 -2.22 -6.28
CA ILE A 54 -42.64 -0.84 -5.88
C ILE A 54 -43.57 -0.47 -4.71
N ASP A 55 -42.95 -0.25 -3.53
CA ASP A 55 -43.67 0.21 -2.33
C ASP A 55 -43.88 1.72 -2.39
N HIS A 56 -45.06 2.17 -2.11
CA HIS A 56 -45.42 3.57 -1.93
C HIS A 56 -46.30 3.75 -0.70
N GLY A 57 -45.73 4.14 0.43
CA GLY A 57 -46.43 4.41 1.67
C GLY A 57 -47.07 3.18 2.29
N GLY A 58 -46.45 1.99 2.16
CA GLY A 58 -46.92 0.72 2.71
C GLY A 58 -47.87 -0.07 1.79
N PHE A 59 -48.02 0.38 0.53
CA PHE A 59 -48.79 -0.33 -0.49
C PHE A 59 -48.00 -0.46 -1.76
N SER A 60 -48.17 -1.52 -2.55
CA SER A 60 -47.55 -1.61 -3.86
C SER A 60 -48.01 -0.48 -4.78
N LEU A 61 -47.10 0.02 -5.65
CA LEU A 61 -47.44 1.04 -6.63
C LEU A 61 -48.62 0.62 -7.50
N ARG A 62 -48.78 -0.67 -7.77
CA ARG A 62 -49.93 -1.23 -8.49
C ARG A 62 -51.23 -0.96 -7.76
N THR A 63 -51.28 -1.29 -6.47
CA THR A 63 -52.47 -1.05 -5.63
C THR A 63 -52.81 0.43 -5.61
N TYR A 64 -51.81 1.31 -5.57
CA TYR A 64 -51.98 2.75 -5.63
C TYR A 64 -52.52 3.22 -7.00
N ILE A 65 -51.92 2.72 -8.11
CA ILE A 65 -52.38 3.05 -9.46
C ILE A 65 -53.76 2.50 -9.75
N ASP A 66 -54.07 1.27 -9.35
CA ASP A 66 -55.41 0.67 -9.52
C ASP A 66 -56.45 1.46 -8.70
N GLY A 67 -56.08 1.95 -7.51
CA GLY A 67 -56.91 2.86 -6.72
C GLY A 67 -57.15 4.19 -7.44
N LEU A 68 -56.13 4.78 -8.05
CA LEU A 68 -56.25 5.98 -8.87
C LEU A 68 -57.10 5.74 -10.13
N TYR A 69 -56.83 4.61 -10.82
CA TYR A 69 -57.57 4.24 -12.03
C TYR A 69 -59.07 4.01 -11.74
N ASN A 70 -59.37 3.33 -10.63
CA ASN A 70 -60.74 3.13 -10.21
C ASN A 70 -61.44 4.46 -9.80
N ARG A 71 -60.70 5.38 -9.17
CA ARG A 71 -61.18 6.74 -8.88
C ARG A 71 -61.45 7.55 -10.15
N ILE A 72 -60.52 7.51 -11.14
CA ILE A 72 -60.66 8.18 -12.43
C ILE A 72 -61.83 7.57 -13.24
N ARG A 73 -61.92 6.22 -13.25
CA ARG A 73 -63.01 5.52 -13.95
C ARG A 73 -64.38 5.82 -13.33
N ASN A 74 -64.47 5.90 -12.03
CA ASN A 74 -65.72 6.29 -11.34
C ASN A 74 -66.07 7.76 -11.62
N LEU A 75 -65.13 8.65 -11.76
CA LEU A 75 -65.28 10.05 -12.15
C LEU A 75 -65.81 10.21 -13.59
N ILE A 76 -65.31 9.37 -14.51
CA ILE A 76 -65.66 9.49 -15.97
C ILE A 76 -67.00 8.79 -16.29
N LEU A 77 -67.32 7.70 -15.62
CA LEU A 77 -68.52 6.89 -15.99
C LEU A 77 -69.83 7.35 -15.37
N ASN A 78 -69.80 8.30 -14.40
CA ASN A 78 -71.04 8.80 -13.73
C ASN A 78 -71.12 10.33 -13.74
N ALA A 79 -70.72 10.97 -14.81
CA ALA A 79 -70.64 12.44 -14.92
C ALA A 79 -71.98 13.13 -15.22
N ASP A 80 -73.04 12.69 -14.61
CA ASP A 80 -74.36 13.38 -14.69
C ASP A 80 -74.55 14.45 -13.61
N GLY A 81 -73.50 14.67 -12.76
CA GLY A 81 -73.58 15.69 -11.70
C GLY A 81 -74.47 15.41 -10.52
N THR A 82 -75.16 14.25 -10.51
CA THR A 82 -76.15 13.92 -9.48
C THR A 82 -75.59 12.90 -8.46
N ASN A 83 -74.42 12.37 -8.63
CA ASN A 83 -73.88 11.34 -7.76
C ASN A 83 -73.22 11.92 -6.50
N VAL A 84 -73.85 11.83 -5.38
CA VAL A 84 -73.46 12.31 -4.04
C VAL A 84 -72.03 11.70 -3.70
N LYS A 85 -71.77 10.50 -4.17
CA LYS A 85 -70.50 9.81 -3.90
C LYS A 85 -69.30 10.44 -4.65
N GLU A 86 -69.54 10.85 -5.92
CA GLU A 86 -68.52 11.56 -6.70
C GLU A 86 -68.15 12.91 -6.06
N VAL A 87 -69.13 13.65 -5.57
CA VAL A 87 -68.89 14.93 -4.89
C VAL A 87 -68.16 14.72 -3.55
N VAL A 88 -68.43 13.61 -2.85
CA VAL A 88 -67.73 13.25 -1.61
C VAL A 88 -66.30 12.80 -1.90
N ASP A 89 -66.07 11.94 -2.90
CA ASP A 89 -64.80 11.48 -3.30
C ASP A 89 -63.90 12.63 -3.87
N ALA A 90 -64.52 13.56 -4.57
CA ALA A 90 -63.83 14.78 -5.05
C ALA A 90 -63.36 15.72 -3.92
N ARG A 91 -63.82 15.56 -2.70
CA ARG A 91 -63.40 16.33 -1.52
C ARG A 91 -62.28 15.64 -0.71
N VAL A 92 -61.88 14.42 -1.09
CA VAL A 92 -60.79 13.70 -0.46
C VAL A 92 -59.47 14.12 -1.09
N ASP A 93 -58.50 14.58 -0.32
CA ASP A 93 -57.16 14.93 -0.82
C ASP A 93 -56.31 13.68 -1.06
N ALA A 94 -55.12 13.84 -1.66
CA ALA A 94 -54.19 12.74 -1.95
C ALA A 94 -53.64 12.04 -0.68
N GLU A 95 -53.80 12.65 0.47
CA GLU A 95 -53.39 12.13 1.80
C GLU A 95 -54.58 11.47 2.53
N GLY A 96 -55.75 11.43 1.91
CA GLY A 96 -56.96 10.80 2.45
C GLY A 96 -57.81 11.70 3.35
N ASN A 97 -57.49 12.98 3.52
CA ASN A 97 -58.29 13.91 4.33
C ASN A 97 -59.50 14.43 3.55
N ILE A 98 -60.64 14.51 4.21
CA ILE A 98 -61.89 15.00 3.62
C ILE A 98 -62.06 16.49 3.92
N ALA A 99 -62.14 17.31 2.89
CA ALA A 99 -62.51 18.74 3.04
C ALA A 99 -64.01 18.93 3.09
N PRO A 100 -64.52 19.89 3.85
CA PRO A 100 -65.93 20.20 3.91
C PRO A 100 -66.51 20.55 2.54
N LEU A 101 -65.76 21.25 1.70
CA LEU A 101 -66.15 21.62 0.34
C LEU A 101 -65.07 21.28 -0.66
N LEU A 102 -65.36 20.92 -1.90
CA LEU A 102 -64.40 20.73 -2.99
C LEU A 102 -63.54 21.98 -3.21
N LYS A 103 -64.17 23.16 -3.13
CA LYS A 103 -63.47 24.42 -3.20
C LYS A 103 -62.36 24.52 -2.14
N GLU A 104 -62.67 24.18 -0.91
CA GLU A 104 -61.68 24.23 0.19
C GLU A 104 -60.56 23.22 0.00
N ARG A 105 -60.82 22.03 -0.54
CA ARG A 105 -59.81 21.09 -0.95
C ARG A 105 -58.88 21.69 -1.99
N LEU A 106 -59.43 22.19 -3.10
CA LEU A 106 -58.70 22.79 -4.19
C LEU A 106 -57.90 24.03 -3.74
N ASP A 107 -58.48 24.88 -2.94
CA ASP A 107 -57.81 26.06 -2.37
C ASP A 107 -56.66 25.62 -1.44
N LYS A 108 -56.86 24.58 -0.63
CA LYS A 108 -55.80 24.04 0.24
C LYS A 108 -54.67 23.41 -0.55
N GLU A 109 -55.00 22.63 -1.57
CA GLU A 109 -53.97 22.02 -2.47
C GLU A 109 -53.29 23.08 -3.31
N TYR A 110 -54.02 24.05 -3.85
CA TYR A 110 -53.46 25.19 -4.54
C TYR A 110 -52.53 26.02 -3.64
N ASN A 111 -52.95 26.31 -2.41
CA ASN A 111 -52.13 27.02 -1.45
C ASN A 111 -50.92 26.19 -0.99
N LYS A 112 -51.02 24.82 -0.91
CA LYS A 112 -49.90 23.93 -0.64
C LYS A 112 -48.94 23.87 -1.84
N LEU A 113 -49.49 23.90 -3.04
CA LEU A 113 -48.69 24.00 -4.27
C LEU A 113 -48.01 25.38 -4.36
N LEU A 114 -48.77 26.46 -4.16
CA LEU A 114 -48.19 27.83 -4.07
C LEU A 114 -47.11 27.92 -3.03
N ARG A 115 -47.25 27.34 -1.83
CA ARG A 115 -46.18 27.33 -0.81
C ARG A 115 -44.93 26.53 -1.25
N LYS A 116 -45.08 25.53 -2.12
CA LYS A 116 -43.97 24.81 -2.74
C LYS A 116 -43.34 25.58 -3.88
N ILE A 117 -44.10 26.44 -4.57
CA ILE A 117 -43.67 27.23 -5.72
C ILE A 117 -43.46 28.69 -5.34
N GLU A 118 -43.89 29.07 -4.14
CA GLU A 118 -44.22 30.43 -3.69
C GLU A 118 -43.09 31.45 -3.74
N ARG A 119 -41.87 31.04 -4.22
CA ARG A 119 -40.81 31.98 -4.45
C ARG A 119 -39.72 31.36 -5.38
N ASP A 120 -40.13 30.75 -6.46
CA ASP A 120 -39.28 30.51 -7.62
C ASP A 120 -39.56 31.64 -8.60
N VAL A 121 -38.73 32.69 -8.57
CA VAL A 121 -38.98 33.96 -9.26
C VAL A 121 -37.76 34.34 -10.09
N ASN A 122 -37.98 35.14 -11.13
CA ASN A 122 -36.90 35.76 -11.87
C ASN A 122 -36.70 37.19 -11.34
N VAL A 123 -35.45 37.65 -11.18
CA VAL A 123 -35.15 39.01 -10.72
C VAL A 123 -35.60 40.08 -11.69
N ASP A 124 -35.71 39.77 -12.98
CA ASP A 124 -36.16 40.69 -14.04
C ASP A 124 -37.64 41.09 -13.83
N ASP A 125 -38.46 40.17 -13.26
CA ASP A 125 -39.86 40.50 -12.92
C ASP A 125 -39.99 41.56 -11.83
N TYR A 126 -38.88 41.85 -11.14
CA TYR A 126 -38.80 42.89 -10.11
C TYR A 126 -38.14 44.17 -10.63
N GLY A 127 -37.83 44.22 -11.94
CA GLY A 127 -37.24 45.37 -12.63
C GLY A 127 -35.73 45.42 -12.63
N ALA A 128 -35.06 44.27 -12.48
CA ALA A 128 -33.61 44.17 -12.69
C ALA A 128 -33.26 44.32 -14.19
N ASP A 129 -32.15 44.90 -14.46
CA ASP A 129 -31.67 45.18 -15.82
C ASP A 129 -30.48 44.27 -16.16
N PRO A 130 -30.69 43.25 -16.99
CA PRO A 130 -29.62 42.32 -17.40
C PRO A 130 -28.67 42.91 -18.48
N THR A 131 -28.91 44.14 -18.93
CA THR A 131 -28.10 44.79 -19.99
C THR A 131 -26.80 45.40 -19.46
N GLY A 132 -26.64 45.54 -18.14
CA GLY A 132 -25.45 46.13 -17.51
C GLY A 132 -25.43 47.65 -17.52
N VAL A 133 -26.56 48.31 -17.71
CA VAL A 133 -26.68 49.76 -17.77
C VAL A 133 -27.23 50.36 -16.49
N ASN A 134 -28.35 49.80 -15.98
CA ASN A 134 -29.02 50.37 -14.80
C ASN A 134 -28.71 49.58 -13.53
N ASP A 135 -28.69 50.34 -12.39
CA ASP A 135 -28.53 49.75 -11.06
C ASP A 135 -29.73 48.84 -10.71
N SER A 136 -29.48 47.58 -10.53
CA SER A 136 -30.47 46.52 -10.22
C SER A 136 -30.58 46.25 -8.73
N THR A 137 -29.84 46.95 -7.85
CA THR A 137 -29.74 46.64 -6.40
C THR A 137 -31.11 46.52 -5.72
N GLU A 138 -32.04 47.50 -5.97
CA GLU A 138 -33.36 47.48 -5.35
C GLU A 138 -34.28 46.39 -5.91
N ALA A 139 -34.10 46.00 -7.18
CA ALA A 139 -34.81 44.85 -7.74
C ALA A 139 -34.40 43.55 -7.05
N PHE A 140 -33.07 43.34 -6.87
CA PHE A 140 -32.56 42.19 -6.09
C PHE A 140 -33.10 42.21 -4.67
N LYS A 141 -33.07 43.34 -3.98
CA LYS A 141 -33.56 43.47 -2.62
C LYS A 141 -35.07 43.10 -2.49
N LYS A 142 -35.87 43.56 -3.42
CA LYS A 142 -37.32 43.27 -3.48
C LYS A 142 -37.56 41.79 -3.78
N ALA A 143 -36.86 41.25 -4.76
CA ALA A 143 -36.97 39.86 -5.16
C ALA A 143 -36.52 38.86 -4.05
N ILE A 144 -35.43 39.15 -3.38
CA ILE A 144 -34.91 38.35 -2.25
C ILE A 144 -35.81 38.44 -1.02
N GLY A 145 -36.27 39.68 -0.67
CA GLY A 145 -37.04 39.94 0.54
C GLY A 145 -36.41 39.35 1.81
N ASN A 146 -37.15 38.61 2.57
CA ASN A 146 -36.67 37.96 3.80
C ASN A 146 -36.11 36.52 3.58
N GLY A 147 -35.80 36.17 2.36
CA GLY A 147 -35.36 34.82 2.01
C GLY A 147 -36.47 33.85 1.71
N LYS A 148 -36.23 32.52 1.81
CA LYS A 148 -37.12 31.46 1.37
C LYS A 148 -37.50 31.59 -0.11
N VAL A 149 -36.52 31.87 -0.92
CA VAL A 149 -36.65 32.17 -2.35
C VAL A 149 -35.64 31.42 -3.18
N ARG A 150 -36.06 30.93 -4.31
CA ARG A 150 -35.22 30.60 -5.44
C ARG A 150 -35.28 31.76 -6.44
N LEU A 151 -34.21 32.52 -6.50
CA LEU A 151 -34.12 33.68 -7.36
C LEU A 151 -33.30 33.32 -8.59
N ASN A 152 -33.92 33.25 -9.74
CA ASN A 152 -33.28 32.98 -11.02
C ASN A 152 -32.88 34.31 -11.67
N LEU A 153 -31.73 34.30 -12.32
CA LEU A 153 -31.19 35.38 -13.07
C LEU A 153 -31.14 35.00 -14.54
N SER A 154 -31.51 35.90 -15.41
CA SER A 154 -31.33 35.71 -16.86
C SER A 154 -29.87 35.87 -17.31
N ALA A 155 -29.61 35.54 -18.56
CA ALA A 155 -28.33 35.83 -19.18
C ALA A 155 -28.13 37.37 -19.29
N GLY A 156 -26.94 37.82 -18.94
CA GLY A 156 -26.60 39.24 -18.97
C GLY A 156 -25.78 39.70 -17.77
N THR A 157 -25.57 41.03 -17.70
CA THR A 157 -24.81 41.66 -16.61
C THR A 157 -25.76 42.51 -15.76
N TYR A 158 -25.81 42.27 -14.48
CA TYR A 158 -26.57 43.05 -13.51
C TYR A 158 -25.61 43.95 -12.72
N ILE A 159 -25.81 45.23 -12.75
CA ILE A 159 -25.06 46.19 -11.93
C ILE A 159 -25.71 46.24 -10.55
N VAL A 160 -24.91 46.03 -9.49
CA VAL A 160 -25.40 45.99 -8.10
C VAL A 160 -24.44 46.72 -7.14
N LYS A 161 -24.95 47.19 -6.01
CA LYS A 161 -24.16 47.80 -4.92
C LYS A 161 -23.99 46.82 -3.73
N GLY A 162 -23.76 45.55 -4.06
CA GLY A 162 -23.71 44.45 -3.12
C GLY A 162 -25.05 43.76 -2.93
N VAL A 163 -25.03 42.43 -2.91
CA VAL A 163 -26.20 41.56 -2.71
C VAL A 163 -26.12 40.86 -1.36
N LYS A 164 -27.16 41.02 -0.52
CA LYS A 164 -27.26 40.43 0.81
C LYS A 164 -28.23 39.27 0.82
N LEU A 165 -27.79 38.10 1.18
CA LEU A 165 -28.56 36.87 1.13
C LEU A 165 -29.03 36.42 2.52
N PRO A 166 -30.35 36.55 2.83
CA PRO A 166 -30.90 35.99 4.04
C PRO A 166 -31.02 34.47 3.98
N SER A 167 -31.34 33.83 5.08
CA SER A 167 -31.49 32.38 5.16
C SER A 167 -32.51 31.84 4.16
N TRP A 168 -32.24 30.63 3.59
CA TRP A 168 -33.11 29.98 2.63
C TRP A 168 -33.19 30.72 1.28
N THR A 169 -32.08 31.28 0.82
CA THR A 169 -31.97 31.93 -0.48
C THR A 169 -31.16 31.08 -1.44
N TYR A 170 -31.75 30.76 -2.59
CA TYR A 170 -31.06 30.14 -3.72
C TYR A 170 -30.92 31.18 -4.84
N LEU A 171 -29.72 31.63 -5.13
CA LEU A 171 -29.39 32.59 -6.19
C LEU A 171 -28.79 31.83 -7.36
N ILE A 172 -29.50 31.77 -8.48
CA ILE A 172 -29.20 30.89 -9.60
C ILE A 172 -29.09 31.69 -10.89
N GLY A 173 -27.92 31.69 -11.48
CA GLY A 173 -27.64 32.23 -12.83
C GLY A 173 -27.70 31.16 -13.92
N GLN A 174 -27.41 31.57 -15.15
CA GLN A 174 -27.43 30.71 -16.34
C GLN A 174 -26.05 30.09 -16.64
N GLY A 175 -25.01 30.48 -15.92
CA GLY A 175 -23.65 29.96 -16.05
C GLY A 175 -22.60 31.06 -15.85
N MET A 176 -21.35 30.63 -15.59
CA MET A 176 -20.17 31.50 -15.56
C MET A 176 -19.98 32.12 -16.96
N GLY A 177 -19.68 33.43 -17.02
CA GLY A 177 -19.58 34.19 -18.26
C GLY A 177 -20.92 34.45 -18.97
N VAL A 178 -22.04 33.88 -18.47
CA VAL A 178 -23.38 34.08 -19.06
C VAL A 178 -24.22 35.03 -18.20
N THR A 179 -24.24 34.82 -16.89
CA THR A 179 -24.86 35.74 -15.94
C THR A 179 -23.76 36.36 -15.08
N THR A 180 -23.67 37.67 -15.03
CA THR A 180 -22.67 38.40 -14.25
C THR A 180 -23.33 39.37 -13.26
N LEU A 181 -22.93 39.30 -11.99
CA LEU A 181 -23.17 40.39 -11.04
C LEU A 181 -21.92 41.27 -10.99
N LYS A 182 -22.04 42.54 -11.30
CA LYS A 182 -20.92 43.50 -11.34
C LYS A 182 -21.20 44.63 -10.36
N LEU A 183 -20.18 45.00 -9.57
CA LEU A 183 -20.32 46.13 -8.66
C LEU A 183 -20.45 47.47 -9.44
N HIS A 184 -21.41 48.30 -8.97
CA HIS A 184 -21.66 49.64 -9.50
C HIS A 184 -20.45 50.54 -9.29
N GLU A 185 -20.21 51.50 -10.20
CA GLU A 185 -19.08 52.40 -10.14
C GLU A 185 -18.99 53.25 -8.88
N ASP A 186 -20.12 53.67 -8.31
CA ASP A 186 -20.19 54.44 -7.06
C ASP A 186 -20.01 53.57 -5.78
N THR A 187 -19.78 52.28 -5.91
CA THR A 187 -19.66 51.40 -4.74
C THR A 187 -18.30 51.65 -4.06
N PRO A 188 -18.23 51.75 -2.73
CA PRO A 188 -16.96 51.86 -2.01
C PRO A 188 -15.98 50.75 -2.34
N ALA A 189 -14.67 51.02 -2.19
CA ALA A 189 -13.65 49.96 -2.38
C ALA A 189 -13.90 48.77 -1.47
N SER A 190 -14.25 49.01 -0.21
CA SER A 190 -14.53 47.95 0.78
C SER A 190 -16.02 47.51 0.71
N GLU A 191 -16.37 46.79 -0.34
CA GLU A 191 -17.73 46.25 -0.52
C GLU A 191 -17.66 44.87 -1.19
N TRP A 192 -18.51 43.96 -0.75
CA TRP A 192 -18.69 42.65 -1.32
C TRP A 192 -19.61 42.68 -2.56
N VAL A 193 -19.38 41.76 -3.50
CA VAL A 193 -20.41 41.52 -4.53
C VAL A 193 -21.58 40.76 -3.90
N ILE A 194 -21.31 39.74 -3.11
CA ILE A 194 -22.29 38.95 -2.34
C ILE A 194 -21.82 38.73 -0.91
N ILE A 195 -22.72 38.95 0.05
CA ILE A 195 -22.57 38.53 1.46
C ILE A 195 -23.89 37.98 2.01
N ASN A 196 -23.85 37.14 3.04
CA ASN A 196 -25.05 36.77 3.77
C ASN A 196 -25.61 37.97 4.57
N ALA A 197 -26.94 38.05 4.72
CA ALA A 197 -27.61 39.25 5.23
C ALA A 197 -27.35 39.57 6.70
N ASP A 198 -27.03 38.56 7.52
CA ASP A 198 -26.77 38.71 8.96
C ASP A 198 -25.53 37.92 9.36
N PRO A 199 -24.35 38.53 9.20
CA PRO A 199 -23.11 37.88 9.60
C PRO A 199 -23.00 37.61 11.11
N GLU A 200 -23.54 38.48 11.95
CA GLU A 200 -23.40 38.40 13.40
C GLU A 200 -24.24 37.30 14.06
N SER A 201 -25.49 37.15 13.62
CA SER A 201 -26.38 36.08 14.11
C SER A 201 -26.28 34.82 13.27
N GLY A 202 -25.75 34.94 12.07
CA GLY A 202 -25.59 33.89 11.10
C GLY A 202 -26.81 33.62 10.23
N ASN A 203 -26.57 33.08 9.08
CA ASN A 203 -27.60 32.63 8.14
C ASN A 203 -27.50 31.13 7.85
N ARG A 204 -28.48 30.60 7.16
CA ARG A 204 -28.46 29.16 6.81
C ARG A 204 -29.15 28.87 5.49
N ASN A 205 -28.73 27.75 4.87
CA ASN A 205 -29.36 27.26 3.64
C ASN A 205 -29.30 28.31 2.51
N ILE A 206 -28.09 28.71 2.17
CA ILE A 206 -27.82 29.67 1.08
C ILE A 206 -27.13 28.92 -0.06
N VAL A 207 -27.61 29.11 -1.27
CA VAL A 207 -26.99 28.58 -2.50
C VAL A 207 -26.72 29.74 -3.45
N VAL A 208 -25.50 29.78 -3.99
CA VAL A 208 -25.12 30.68 -5.09
C VAL A 208 -24.55 29.79 -6.21
N GLN A 209 -25.18 29.84 -7.38
CA GLN A 209 -24.79 28.93 -8.45
C GLN A 209 -24.89 29.56 -9.83
N GLY A 210 -23.94 29.21 -10.71
CA GLY A 210 -24.03 29.44 -12.16
C GLY A 210 -23.91 30.90 -12.56
N MET A 211 -22.88 31.64 -12.08
CA MET A 211 -22.69 33.04 -12.43
C MET A 211 -21.25 33.52 -12.25
N SER A 212 -20.95 34.69 -12.83
CA SER A 212 -19.72 35.42 -12.55
C SER A 212 -19.97 36.57 -11.59
N LEU A 213 -19.01 36.79 -10.68
CA LEU A 213 -19.02 37.89 -9.72
C LEU A 213 -17.85 38.82 -10.02
N ASP A 214 -18.13 39.94 -10.61
CA ASP A 214 -17.14 40.97 -10.98
C ASP A 214 -17.09 42.06 -9.91
N TRP A 215 -15.99 42.14 -9.17
CA TRP A 215 -15.77 43.19 -8.19
C TRP A 215 -15.61 44.57 -8.83
N ASN A 216 -15.46 44.63 -10.16
CA ASN A 216 -15.29 45.88 -10.93
C ASN A 216 -14.10 46.75 -10.45
N PRO A 217 -12.87 46.25 -10.56
CA PRO A 217 -11.68 46.98 -10.09
C PRO A 217 -11.48 48.31 -10.79
N GLU A 218 -12.05 48.52 -11.98
CA GLU A 218 -11.94 49.77 -12.76
C GLU A 218 -12.46 50.96 -11.97
N ARG A 219 -13.49 50.79 -11.15
CA ARG A 219 -14.01 51.83 -10.23
C ARG A 219 -12.98 52.32 -9.20
N GLN A 220 -11.90 51.54 -9.00
CA GLN A 220 -10.82 51.78 -8.05
C GLN A 220 -9.46 51.97 -8.73
N GLY A 221 -9.43 52.21 -10.04
CA GLY A 221 -8.21 52.45 -10.80
C GLY A 221 -7.64 51.21 -11.52
N GLY A 222 -8.38 50.13 -11.58
CA GLY A 222 -8.03 48.96 -12.39
C GLY A 222 -7.67 47.70 -11.58
N VAL A 223 -7.34 46.63 -12.29
CA VAL A 223 -6.98 45.36 -11.70
C VAL A 223 -5.80 45.50 -10.75
N GLY A 224 -5.91 44.89 -9.56
CA GLY A 224 -4.92 45.03 -8.50
C GLY A 224 -5.06 46.29 -7.66
N ALA A 225 -6.17 47.04 -7.76
CA ALA A 225 -6.51 48.07 -6.80
C ALA A 225 -6.76 47.48 -5.42
N THR A 226 -6.30 48.19 -4.38
CA THR A 226 -6.52 47.79 -2.99
C THR A 226 -7.99 47.99 -2.60
N GLY A 227 -8.65 46.95 -2.15
CA GLY A 227 -10.08 46.95 -1.82
C GLY A 227 -10.41 47.06 -0.33
N GLY A 228 -9.47 46.70 0.55
CA GLY A 228 -9.71 46.63 1.99
C GLY A 228 -10.44 45.35 2.41
N ILE A 229 -10.83 45.27 3.69
CA ILE A 229 -11.28 44.02 4.36
C ILE A 229 -12.60 43.45 3.85
N HIS A 230 -13.40 44.18 3.08
CA HIS A 230 -14.74 43.75 2.60
C HIS A 230 -14.82 43.70 1.08
N SER A 231 -13.70 43.52 0.40
CA SER A 231 -13.63 43.60 -1.05
C SER A 231 -13.62 42.23 -1.76
N SER A 232 -14.28 41.23 -1.18
CA SER A 232 -14.40 39.89 -1.74
C SER A 232 -15.55 39.76 -2.74
N CYS A 233 -15.44 38.86 -3.70
CA CYS A 233 -16.55 38.50 -4.58
C CYS A 233 -17.72 37.86 -3.80
N LEU A 234 -17.45 36.89 -2.97
CA LEU A 234 -18.45 36.26 -2.12
C LEU A 234 -17.92 36.02 -0.73
N THR A 235 -18.65 36.42 0.30
CA THR A 235 -18.34 36.15 1.70
C THR A 235 -19.50 35.40 2.38
N PHE A 236 -19.23 34.27 2.96
CA PHE A 236 -20.13 33.59 3.89
C PHE A 236 -19.55 33.70 5.32
N ALA A 237 -20.14 34.62 6.10
CA ALA A 237 -19.77 34.81 7.51
C ALA A 237 -20.82 34.17 8.42
N GLN A 238 -20.42 33.15 9.19
CA GLN A 238 -21.29 32.36 10.07
C GLN A 238 -22.50 31.72 9.35
N VAL A 239 -22.30 31.27 8.11
CA VAL A 239 -23.33 30.57 7.34
C VAL A 239 -23.33 29.06 7.68
N LYS A 240 -24.52 28.47 7.89
CA LYS A 240 -24.71 27.02 8.02
C LYS A 240 -25.43 26.46 6.79
N PHE A 241 -24.88 25.38 6.22
CA PHE A 241 -25.40 24.75 5.00
C PHE A 241 -25.39 25.72 3.81
N GLY A 242 -24.19 26.16 3.44
CA GLY A 242 -23.93 27.02 2.28
C GLY A 242 -23.44 26.21 1.08
N ILE A 243 -23.83 26.60 -0.12
CA ILE A 243 -23.29 26.05 -1.37
C ILE A 243 -22.91 27.20 -2.30
N VAL A 244 -21.67 27.20 -2.78
CA VAL A 244 -21.16 28.04 -3.86
C VAL A 244 -20.72 27.08 -4.96
N ARG A 245 -21.42 27.11 -6.10
CA ARG A 245 -21.15 26.13 -7.16
C ARG A 245 -21.17 26.78 -8.54
N GLU A 246 -20.18 26.43 -9.37
CA GLU A 246 -20.11 26.96 -10.73
C GLU A 246 -20.16 28.50 -10.74
N VAL A 247 -19.36 29.11 -9.84
CA VAL A 247 -19.27 30.55 -9.70
C VAL A 247 -17.87 31.00 -10.05
N GLU A 248 -17.77 32.05 -10.86
CA GLU A 248 -16.51 32.69 -11.18
C GLU A 248 -16.32 33.96 -10.35
N GLY A 249 -15.17 34.10 -9.70
CA GLY A 249 -14.77 35.33 -9.00
C GLY A 249 -13.75 36.09 -9.82
N ILE A 250 -14.08 37.33 -10.18
CA ILE A 250 -13.30 38.16 -11.11
C ILE A 250 -12.71 39.35 -10.37
N ASN A 251 -11.37 39.39 -10.31
CA ASN A 251 -10.57 40.53 -9.85
C ASN A 251 -11.03 41.18 -8.52
N PRO A 252 -11.36 40.41 -7.46
CA PRO A 252 -11.70 41.03 -6.18
C PRO A 252 -10.52 41.77 -5.58
N GLY A 253 -10.79 42.77 -4.81
CA GLY A 253 -9.77 43.49 -4.03
C GLY A 253 -9.16 42.62 -2.94
N LEU A 254 -9.90 41.56 -2.45
CA LEU A 254 -9.44 40.64 -1.41
C LEU A 254 -9.56 39.18 -1.91
N HIS A 255 -10.63 38.47 -1.61
CA HIS A 255 -10.80 37.05 -1.93
C HIS A 255 -11.88 36.80 -2.99
N CYS A 256 -11.74 35.74 -3.79
CA CYS A 256 -12.88 35.32 -4.60
C CYS A 256 -13.98 34.72 -3.72
N PHE A 257 -13.62 33.80 -2.82
CA PHE A 257 -14.58 33.12 -1.93
C PHE A 257 -14.03 33.08 -0.52
N ASP A 258 -14.70 33.79 0.39
CA ASP A 258 -14.33 33.91 1.79
C ASP A 258 -15.37 33.20 2.68
N ILE A 259 -14.97 32.12 3.36
CA ILE A 259 -15.81 31.30 4.23
C ILE A 259 -15.35 31.51 5.68
N THR A 260 -15.98 32.47 6.36
CA THR A 260 -15.36 33.10 7.51
C THR A 260 -16.26 33.18 8.74
N ALA A 261 -15.70 33.77 9.78
CA ALA A 261 -16.38 34.26 10.97
C ALA A 261 -16.84 35.72 10.81
N PRO A 262 -17.84 36.16 11.60
CA PRO A 262 -18.34 37.55 11.46
C PRO A 262 -17.29 38.60 11.81
N THR A 263 -16.43 38.33 12.77
CA THR A 263 -15.33 39.21 13.15
C THR A 263 -14.01 38.44 12.97
N TYR A 264 -13.12 39.03 12.17
CA TYR A 264 -11.78 38.51 11.95
C TYR A 264 -10.84 39.70 11.68
N ASN A 265 -10.14 40.13 12.71
CA ASN A 265 -9.21 41.25 12.63
C ASN A 265 -7.89 40.92 13.34
N ILE A 266 -6.88 40.62 12.56
CA ILE A 266 -5.54 40.25 13.07
C ILE A 266 -4.87 41.45 13.75
N SER A 267 -5.07 42.65 13.24
CA SER A 267 -4.40 43.86 13.76
C SER A 267 -4.82 44.21 15.20
N THR A 268 -6.09 43.98 15.52
CA THR A 268 -6.65 44.21 16.87
C THR A 268 -6.69 42.94 17.71
N ASN A 269 -6.33 41.78 17.17
CA ASN A 269 -6.47 40.47 17.77
C ASN A 269 -7.94 40.18 18.19
N ASP A 270 -8.88 40.66 17.41
CA ASP A 270 -10.30 40.50 17.62
C ASP A 270 -10.88 39.47 16.62
N TYR A 271 -11.48 38.41 17.15
CA TYR A 271 -12.07 37.36 16.34
C TYR A 271 -13.26 36.70 17.06
N THR A 272 -14.19 36.19 16.27
CA THR A 272 -15.27 35.34 16.75
C THR A 272 -15.00 33.89 16.34
N ALA A 273 -14.93 33.00 17.29
CA ALA A 273 -14.76 31.56 17.00
C ALA A 273 -16.07 30.89 16.51
N LYS A 274 -16.87 31.60 15.71
CA LYS A 274 -18.18 31.18 15.18
C LYS A 274 -18.18 31.30 13.66
N GLY A 275 -17.32 30.56 13.00
CA GLY A 275 -17.25 30.51 11.56
C GLY A 275 -18.41 29.78 10.91
N SER A 276 -18.38 29.74 9.61
CA SER A 276 -19.33 29.02 8.76
C SER A 276 -19.19 27.50 8.94
N LYS A 277 -20.30 26.76 8.75
CA LYS A 277 -20.31 25.30 8.90
C LYS A 277 -21.11 24.64 7.80
N TYR A 278 -20.61 23.49 7.33
CA TYR A 278 -21.23 22.69 6.27
C TYR A 278 -21.39 23.53 4.98
N VAL A 279 -20.28 24.12 4.54
CA VAL A 279 -20.22 24.90 3.32
C VAL A 279 -19.47 24.14 2.24
N TRP A 280 -19.99 24.20 1.04
CA TRP A 280 -19.39 23.59 -0.13
C TRP A 280 -19.06 24.66 -1.17
N VAL A 281 -17.79 24.73 -1.59
CA VAL A 281 -17.30 25.54 -2.71
C VAL A 281 -16.87 24.56 -3.80
N ASP A 282 -17.66 24.48 -4.88
CA ASP A 282 -17.52 23.40 -5.87
C ASP A 282 -17.55 23.93 -7.29
N ARG A 283 -16.62 23.50 -8.14
CA ARG A 283 -16.47 23.89 -9.54
C ARG A 283 -16.43 25.39 -9.78
N CYS A 284 -15.81 26.12 -8.88
CA CYS A 284 -15.64 27.56 -8.99
C CYS A 284 -14.31 27.92 -9.65
N ILE A 285 -14.27 29.10 -10.27
CA ILE A 285 -13.07 29.65 -10.88
C ILE A 285 -12.77 30.98 -10.21
N GLY A 286 -11.49 31.31 -9.96
CA GLY A 286 -11.08 32.59 -9.44
C GLY A 286 -9.80 33.10 -10.07
N SER A 287 -9.74 34.39 -10.36
CA SER A 287 -8.54 35.04 -10.91
C SER A 287 -8.43 36.50 -10.49
N GLY A 288 -7.22 37.03 -10.48
CA GLY A 288 -6.94 38.43 -10.20
C GLY A 288 -7.24 38.87 -8.76
N TYR A 289 -7.45 37.94 -7.84
CA TYR A 289 -7.74 38.23 -6.42
C TYR A 289 -6.56 38.93 -5.74
N GLY A 290 -6.91 39.85 -4.84
CA GLY A 290 -5.90 40.67 -4.17
C GLY A 290 -5.14 39.91 -3.07
N ASP A 291 -5.77 38.90 -2.45
CA ASP A 291 -5.18 38.06 -1.43
C ASP A 291 -5.33 36.58 -1.81
N ASP A 292 -6.44 35.94 -1.50
CA ASP A 292 -6.60 34.50 -1.73
C ASP A 292 -7.77 34.17 -2.65
N GLY A 293 -7.64 33.06 -3.41
CA GLY A 293 -8.72 32.58 -4.25
C GLY A 293 -9.89 32.08 -3.40
N ILE A 294 -9.63 31.11 -2.53
CA ILE A 294 -10.57 30.62 -1.53
C ILE A 294 -9.89 30.67 -0.16
N THR A 295 -10.53 31.26 0.84
CA THR A 295 -10.02 31.27 2.21
C THR A 295 -11.06 30.81 3.22
N THR A 296 -10.60 30.27 4.37
CA THR A 296 -11.48 29.86 5.47
C THR A 296 -10.93 30.33 6.82
N HIS A 297 -11.80 30.92 7.67
CA HIS A 297 -11.43 31.34 9.02
C HIS A 297 -12.43 30.80 10.04
N TYR A 298 -11.95 30.15 11.11
CA TYR A 298 -12.79 29.58 12.19
C TYR A 298 -13.96 28.71 11.73
N SER A 299 -13.90 28.23 10.49
CA SER A 299 -14.98 27.51 9.83
C SER A 299 -14.81 25.99 9.94
N GLU A 300 -15.91 25.26 9.97
CA GLU A 300 -15.87 23.80 10.20
C GLU A 300 -16.72 23.04 9.17
N TYR A 301 -16.25 21.85 8.78
CA TYR A 301 -16.92 21.01 7.79
C TYR A 301 -17.07 21.72 6.45
N ILE A 302 -15.95 22.19 5.94
CA ILE A 302 -15.86 22.92 4.67
C ILE A 302 -15.34 21.99 3.58
N PHE A 303 -16.01 21.99 2.43
CA PHE A 303 -15.68 21.19 1.26
C PHE A 303 -15.30 22.11 0.10
N ILE A 304 -14.05 22.07 -0.33
CA ILE A 304 -13.47 22.87 -1.42
C ILE A 304 -13.12 21.89 -2.52
N THR A 305 -13.96 21.79 -3.57
CA THR A 305 -13.85 20.69 -4.53
C THR A 305 -13.90 21.17 -5.98
N HIS A 306 -13.01 20.63 -6.83
CA HIS A 306 -12.98 20.88 -8.28
C HIS A 306 -12.85 22.35 -8.68
N ASN A 307 -12.19 23.18 -7.88
CA ASN A 307 -12.04 24.61 -8.16
C ASN A 307 -10.72 24.87 -8.92
N VAL A 308 -10.69 26.00 -9.62
CA VAL A 308 -9.53 26.51 -10.36
C VAL A 308 -9.22 27.91 -9.89
N MET A 309 -8.06 28.13 -9.21
CA MET A 309 -7.64 29.42 -8.66
C MET A 309 -6.31 29.84 -9.24
N THR A 310 -6.31 30.94 -9.98
CA THR A 310 -5.14 31.33 -10.80
C THR A 310 -4.81 32.80 -10.74
N TYR A 311 -3.52 33.12 -10.87
CA TYR A 311 -2.98 34.43 -11.16
C TYR A 311 -3.52 35.56 -10.26
N PRO A 312 -3.23 35.55 -8.94
CA PRO A 312 -3.59 36.67 -8.05
C PRO A 312 -2.95 37.98 -8.48
N SER A 313 -3.61 39.08 -8.18
CA SER A 313 -3.01 40.41 -8.31
C SER A 313 -2.02 40.73 -7.17
N GLY A 314 -2.26 40.10 -5.99
CA GLY A 314 -1.41 40.24 -4.82
C GLY A 314 -1.43 41.58 -4.13
N LYS A 315 -2.47 42.38 -4.34
CA LYS A 315 -2.51 43.77 -3.90
C LYS A 315 -3.68 44.11 -2.97
N ALA A 316 -4.07 43.19 -2.11
CA ALA A 316 -5.15 43.40 -1.15
C ALA A 316 -4.81 44.46 -0.10
N HIS A 317 -3.55 44.61 0.24
CA HIS A 317 -3.08 45.47 1.33
C HIS A 317 -2.28 46.67 0.79
N ASP A 318 -2.38 47.80 1.46
CA ASP A 318 -1.72 49.07 1.09
C ASP A 318 -0.20 48.96 0.85
N LYS A 319 0.44 47.95 1.40
CA LYS A 319 1.87 47.69 1.25
C LYS A 319 2.22 46.83 0.05
N GLY A 320 1.23 46.40 -0.73
CA GLY A 320 1.43 45.59 -1.95
C GLY A 320 1.97 44.18 -1.71
N ALA A 321 1.81 43.66 -0.49
CA ALA A 321 2.17 42.30 -0.16
C ALA A 321 0.99 41.60 0.51
N SER A 322 0.50 40.57 -0.13
CA SER A 322 -0.60 39.73 0.37
C SER A 322 -0.18 38.27 0.33
N ASN A 323 -0.94 37.35 0.98
CA ASN A 323 -0.63 35.94 0.94
C ASN A 323 -0.66 35.42 -0.49
N SER A 324 -1.62 35.84 -1.28
CA SER A 324 -1.78 35.53 -2.71
C SER A 324 -1.84 34.02 -2.97
N ASN A 325 -2.62 33.31 -2.14
CA ASN A 325 -2.74 31.87 -2.20
C ASN A 325 -3.89 31.46 -3.12
N GLY A 326 -3.77 30.31 -3.76
CA GLY A 326 -4.89 29.73 -4.49
C GLY A 326 -6.01 29.30 -3.53
N ILE A 327 -5.66 28.47 -2.54
CA ILE A 327 -6.57 28.03 -1.49
C ILE A 327 -5.87 28.19 -0.14
N GLU A 328 -6.52 28.85 0.79
CA GLU A 328 -6.03 29.04 2.15
C GLU A 328 -6.99 28.43 3.17
N VAL A 329 -6.48 27.52 4.00
CA VAL A 329 -7.17 27.06 5.19
C VAL A 329 -6.53 27.76 6.38
N ASP A 330 -7.18 28.76 6.92
CA ASP A 330 -6.59 29.68 7.89
C ASP A 330 -7.19 29.51 9.28
N ASP A 331 -6.69 30.29 10.18
CA ASP A 331 -6.91 30.33 11.63
C ASP A 331 -8.18 29.66 12.13
N GLY A 332 -8.02 28.71 13.03
CA GLY A 332 -9.11 28.03 13.73
C GLY A 332 -10.02 27.14 12.92
N SER A 333 -9.81 27.04 11.60
CA SER A 333 -10.61 26.17 10.73
C SER A 333 -10.39 24.70 11.05
N LYS A 334 -11.47 23.88 10.93
CA LYS A 334 -11.41 22.44 11.29
C LYS A 334 -12.27 21.60 10.34
N HIS A 335 -11.85 20.36 10.12
CA HIS A 335 -12.58 19.45 9.25
C HIS A 335 -12.81 20.07 7.88
N VAL A 336 -11.70 20.39 7.20
CA VAL A 336 -11.71 20.98 5.85
C VAL A 336 -11.20 19.95 4.85
N TRP A 337 -11.94 19.77 3.75
CA TRP A 337 -11.59 18.91 2.64
C TRP A 337 -11.31 19.74 1.40
N VAL A 338 -10.07 19.68 0.90
CA VAL A 338 -9.59 20.32 -0.33
C VAL A 338 -9.35 19.20 -1.35
N VAL A 339 -10.30 19.00 -2.27
CA VAL A 339 -10.33 17.80 -3.11
C VAL A 339 -10.41 18.14 -4.59
N ASP A 340 -9.49 17.59 -5.38
CA ASP A 340 -9.47 17.68 -6.84
C ASP A 340 -9.53 19.13 -7.36
N ASN A 341 -8.73 20.03 -6.73
CA ASN A 341 -8.62 21.42 -7.16
C ASN A 341 -7.32 21.65 -7.96
N TYR A 342 -7.29 22.72 -8.71
CA TYR A 342 -6.14 23.18 -9.47
C TYR A 342 -5.76 24.63 -9.08
N THR A 343 -4.45 24.86 -8.91
CA THR A 343 -3.93 26.21 -8.67
C THR A 343 -2.76 26.50 -9.59
N GLU A 344 -2.65 27.78 -10.04
CA GLU A 344 -1.57 28.21 -10.94
C GLU A 344 -1.14 29.66 -10.71
N GLY A 345 0.18 29.84 -10.64
CA GLY A 345 0.79 31.16 -10.60
C GLY A 345 0.62 31.94 -9.29
N ASN A 346 0.23 31.25 -8.22
CA ASN A 346 0.06 31.83 -6.89
C ASN A 346 1.38 31.92 -6.13
N VAL A 347 1.35 32.62 -5.00
CA VAL A 347 2.44 32.54 -4.01
C VAL A 347 2.43 31.19 -3.31
N ARG A 348 1.25 30.68 -2.98
CA ARG A 348 1.07 29.29 -2.52
C ARG A 348 -0.14 28.69 -3.22
N GLY A 349 0.02 27.45 -3.63
CA GLY A 349 -1.09 26.69 -4.20
C GLY A 349 -2.15 26.38 -3.15
N VAL A 350 -1.77 25.60 -2.15
CA VAL A 350 -2.57 25.36 -0.94
C VAL A 350 -1.78 25.75 0.30
N GLU A 351 -2.30 26.63 1.09
CA GLU A 351 -1.75 27.00 2.39
C GLU A 351 -2.65 26.51 3.53
N VAL A 352 -2.06 25.89 4.54
CA VAL A 352 -2.70 25.62 5.83
C VAL A 352 -1.94 26.42 6.89
N LYS A 353 -2.51 27.54 7.30
CA LYS A 353 -1.78 28.57 8.02
C LYS A 353 -2.48 28.94 9.34
N ALA A 354 -1.68 29.39 10.30
CA ALA A 354 -2.19 30.16 11.41
C ALA A 354 -1.23 31.30 11.80
N HIS A 355 -1.81 32.40 12.29
CA HIS A 355 -1.09 33.48 12.87
C HIS A 355 -0.53 33.12 14.25
N ALA A 356 0.45 33.89 14.70
CA ALA A 356 1.29 33.55 15.86
C ALA A 356 0.55 33.19 17.14
N LYS A 357 -0.58 33.81 17.42
CA LYS A 357 -1.32 33.64 18.66
C LYS A 357 -2.67 32.93 18.50
N TRP A 358 -3.00 32.54 17.29
CA TRP A 358 -4.31 31.98 16.96
C TRP A 358 -4.23 30.46 16.77
N PRO A 359 -5.32 29.74 16.99
CA PRO A 359 -5.30 28.31 16.80
C PRO A 359 -5.10 27.95 15.33
N ALA A 360 -4.21 27.00 15.08
CA ALA A 360 -3.99 26.53 13.73
C ALA A 360 -5.14 25.64 13.24
N PRO A 361 -5.40 25.61 11.94
CA PRO A 361 -6.31 24.63 11.33
C PRO A 361 -5.89 23.19 11.67
N CYS A 362 -6.88 22.34 11.84
CA CYS A 362 -6.63 20.91 12.10
C CYS A 362 -7.71 20.02 11.46
N ASN A 363 -7.40 18.73 11.31
CA ASN A 363 -8.25 17.80 10.56
C ASN A 363 -8.51 18.30 9.12
N VAL A 364 -7.42 18.65 8.42
CA VAL A 364 -7.44 19.12 7.04
C VAL A 364 -7.04 17.98 6.12
N HIS A 365 -7.85 17.74 5.11
CA HIS A 365 -7.65 16.69 4.12
C HIS A 365 -7.49 17.29 2.73
N ILE A 366 -6.32 17.15 2.14
CA ILE A 366 -6.01 17.63 0.80
C ILE A 366 -5.83 16.40 -0.10
N ARG A 367 -6.63 16.28 -1.16
CA ARG A 367 -6.57 15.13 -2.05
C ARG A 367 -6.67 15.54 -3.51
N GLY A 368 -5.87 14.89 -4.38
CA GLY A 368 -5.95 15.07 -5.82
C GLY A 368 -5.69 16.49 -6.30
N HIS A 369 -5.15 17.36 -5.44
CA HIS A 369 -4.86 18.74 -5.79
C HIS A 369 -3.61 18.83 -6.67
N GLU A 370 -3.72 19.55 -7.79
CA GLU A 370 -2.60 19.89 -8.65
C GLU A 370 -2.25 21.38 -8.51
N SER A 371 -0.99 21.66 -8.17
CA SER A 371 -0.41 23.00 -8.10
C SER A 371 0.61 23.15 -9.23
N PHE A 372 0.42 24.14 -10.09
CA PHE A 372 1.29 24.40 -11.21
C PHE A 372 1.88 25.82 -11.12
N ARG A 373 3.21 25.91 -11.13
CA ARG A 373 3.96 27.18 -11.12
C ARG A 373 3.62 28.13 -9.96
N ASP A 374 3.07 27.61 -8.86
CA ASP A 374 2.97 28.33 -7.60
C ASP A 374 4.36 28.40 -6.94
N VAL A 375 4.68 29.46 -6.20
CA VAL A 375 6.01 29.54 -5.57
C VAL A 375 6.20 28.44 -4.54
N ARG A 376 5.21 28.20 -3.71
CA ARG A 376 5.11 27.00 -2.87
C ARG A 376 3.83 26.26 -3.21
N SER A 377 3.97 25.08 -3.71
CA SER A 377 2.77 24.31 -4.08
C SER A 377 1.91 23.99 -2.86
N PHE A 378 2.53 23.52 -1.77
CA PHE A 378 1.86 23.22 -0.51
C PHE A 378 2.67 23.80 0.65
N ASP A 379 2.05 24.59 1.51
CA ASP A 379 2.71 25.23 2.66
C ASP A 379 1.87 25.08 3.94
N LEU A 380 2.33 24.26 4.88
CA LEU A 380 1.71 24.08 6.18
C LEU A 380 2.55 24.83 7.21
N ARG A 381 1.98 25.86 7.85
CA ARG A 381 2.75 26.67 8.80
C ARG A 381 1.92 27.24 9.95
N HIS A 382 2.51 27.27 11.14
CA HIS A 382 1.98 28.04 12.27
C HIS A 382 2.99 29.12 12.64
N ILE A 383 2.67 30.36 12.28
CA ILE A 383 3.51 31.53 12.56
C ILE A 383 3.62 31.74 14.09
N GLY A 384 4.77 32.16 14.60
CA GLY A 384 4.99 32.27 16.04
C GLY A 384 5.52 31.01 16.71
N HIS A 385 5.82 29.99 15.91
CA HIS A 385 6.51 28.77 16.35
C HIS A 385 7.79 28.52 15.52
N HIS A 386 8.28 29.53 14.83
CA HIS A 386 9.40 29.47 13.90
C HIS A 386 10.73 29.92 14.49
N LEU A 387 10.74 30.61 15.66
CA LEU A 387 11.96 31.00 16.34
C LEU A 387 12.42 29.90 17.32
N VAL A 388 13.72 29.93 17.66
CA VAL A 388 14.28 29.00 18.64
C VAL A 388 13.57 29.10 20.00
N SER A 389 13.29 30.34 20.42
CA SER A 389 12.61 30.67 21.67
C SER A 389 11.13 30.33 21.70
N ASP A 390 10.51 30.10 20.56
CA ASP A 390 9.07 29.84 20.48
C ASP A 390 8.72 28.46 21.08
N PRO A 391 7.54 28.28 21.66
CA PRO A 391 7.06 26.99 22.08
C PRO A 391 6.73 26.09 20.90
N TRP A 392 6.54 24.81 21.14
CA TRP A 392 5.93 23.90 20.17
C TRP A 392 4.46 24.29 19.96
N SER A 393 3.99 24.19 18.72
CA SER A 393 2.56 24.38 18.46
C SER A 393 1.74 23.20 19.00
N GLU A 394 0.71 23.49 19.78
CA GLU A 394 -0.24 22.51 20.29
C GLU A 394 -1.43 22.29 19.34
N THR A 395 -1.79 23.30 18.55
CA THR A 395 -2.97 23.30 17.69
C THR A 395 -2.69 22.86 16.26
N ALA A 396 -1.48 23.09 15.73
CA ALA A 396 -1.08 22.74 14.37
C ALA A 396 -0.87 21.22 14.24
N ARG A 397 -1.89 20.54 13.76
CA ARG A 397 -1.91 19.07 13.72
C ARG A 397 -2.95 18.48 12.79
N ASP A 398 -2.77 17.19 12.47
CA ASP A 398 -3.75 16.36 11.77
C ASP A 398 -4.07 16.88 10.35
N VAL A 399 -3.02 16.99 9.52
CA VAL A 399 -3.16 17.30 8.10
C VAL A 399 -2.80 16.07 7.28
N THR A 400 -3.62 15.75 6.30
CA THR A 400 -3.40 14.61 5.39
C THR A 400 -3.41 15.09 3.94
N LEU A 401 -2.33 14.80 3.20
CA LEU A 401 -2.22 14.99 1.76
C LEU A 401 -2.27 13.61 1.09
N VAL A 402 -3.13 13.46 0.07
CA VAL A 402 -3.27 12.19 -0.68
C VAL A 402 -3.28 12.49 -2.17
N ASP A 403 -2.43 11.82 -2.94
CA ASP A 403 -2.37 11.89 -4.40
C ASP A 403 -2.29 13.33 -4.94
N CYS A 404 -1.48 14.18 -4.28
CA CYS A 404 -1.28 15.58 -4.64
C CYS A 404 -0.06 15.74 -5.54
N THR A 405 -0.14 16.69 -6.49
CA THR A 405 0.93 16.97 -7.44
C THR A 405 1.40 18.41 -7.32
N ALA A 406 2.71 18.59 -7.16
CA ALA A 406 3.39 19.88 -7.29
C ALA A 406 4.19 19.91 -8.58
N ARG A 407 3.87 20.82 -9.49
CA ARG A 407 4.52 20.92 -10.78
C ARG A 407 5.18 22.29 -10.98
N GLU A 408 6.46 22.25 -11.29
CA GLU A 408 7.27 23.42 -11.66
C GLU A 408 7.12 24.61 -10.71
N PRO A 409 7.33 24.48 -9.39
CA PRO A 409 7.26 25.64 -8.51
C PRO A 409 8.27 26.69 -8.95
N VAL A 410 7.81 27.93 -9.17
CA VAL A 410 8.62 29.05 -9.68
C VAL A 410 8.38 30.28 -8.86
N PHE A 411 9.40 31.11 -8.70
CA PHE A 411 9.29 32.40 -8.01
C PHE A 411 8.44 33.37 -8.79
N ASN A 412 7.58 34.11 -8.11
CA ASN A 412 6.96 35.33 -8.60
C ASN A 412 7.25 36.49 -7.63
N SER A 413 7.03 37.73 -8.07
CA SER A 413 7.34 38.94 -7.28
C SER A 413 6.21 39.38 -6.35
N LEU A 414 5.13 38.60 -6.23
CA LEU A 414 3.98 39.00 -5.41
C LEU A 414 4.27 38.92 -3.92
N TYR A 415 5.21 38.07 -3.51
CA TYR A 415 5.62 37.94 -2.12
C TYR A 415 7.13 37.68 -2.04
N GLU A 416 7.84 38.62 -1.41
CA GLU A 416 9.29 38.47 -1.21
C GLU A 416 9.60 37.60 0.03
N GLY A 417 10.80 37.02 0.08
CA GLY A 417 11.30 36.28 1.24
C GLY A 417 10.91 34.81 1.28
N ILE A 418 10.23 34.30 0.26
CA ILE A 418 10.01 32.85 0.10
C ILE A 418 10.66 32.33 -1.19
N GLY A 419 11.09 31.09 -1.16
CA GLY A 419 11.67 30.40 -2.34
C GLY A 419 10.76 29.30 -2.87
N PRO A 420 10.93 28.94 -4.16
CA PRO A 420 10.18 27.86 -4.80
C PRO A 420 10.39 26.51 -4.12
N ARG A 421 9.29 25.83 -3.78
CA ARG A 421 9.31 24.50 -3.17
C ARG A 421 8.01 23.75 -3.49
N ALA A 422 8.09 22.44 -3.61
CA ALA A 422 6.91 21.59 -3.78
C ALA A 422 6.08 21.49 -2.49
N LEU A 423 6.73 21.26 -1.34
CA LEU A 423 6.04 21.08 -0.06
C LEU A 423 6.87 21.62 1.10
N VAL A 424 6.22 22.33 1.99
CA VAL A 424 6.82 22.81 3.24
C VAL A 424 5.91 22.45 4.41
N VAL A 425 6.48 21.87 5.46
CA VAL A 425 5.80 21.61 6.73
C VAL A 425 6.56 22.30 7.84
N SER A 426 5.93 23.29 8.46
CA SER A 426 6.52 24.13 9.51
C SER A 426 5.64 24.14 10.75
N ALA A 427 6.18 23.69 11.89
CA ALA A 427 5.51 23.66 13.18
C ALA A 427 4.30 22.69 13.30
N TYR A 428 3.93 21.98 12.24
CA TYR A 428 2.83 21.01 12.23
C TYR A 428 3.27 19.64 12.74
N GLN A 429 2.34 18.92 13.36
CA GLN A 429 2.53 17.55 13.80
C GLN A 429 1.42 16.61 13.31
N ARG A 430 1.70 15.30 13.26
CA ARG A 430 0.80 14.28 12.75
C ARG A 430 0.33 14.58 11.33
N VAL A 431 1.31 14.86 10.48
CA VAL A 431 1.08 15.10 9.04
C VAL A 431 1.29 13.80 8.28
N LYS A 432 0.32 13.45 7.46
CA LYS A 432 0.40 12.28 6.57
C LYS A 432 0.44 12.74 5.12
N ILE A 433 1.40 12.23 4.37
CA ILE A 433 1.62 12.55 2.96
C ILE A 433 1.69 11.22 2.22
N ILE A 434 0.73 10.97 1.33
CA ILE A 434 0.55 9.69 0.65
C ILE A 434 0.42 9.95 -0.85
N GLY A 435 1.25 9.29 -1.68
CA GLY A 435 1.16 9.44 -3.14
C GLY A 435 1.54 10.82 -3.66
N PHE A 436 2.44 11.53 -2.97
CA PHE A 436 2.82 12.88 -3.37
C PHE A 436 3.81 12.86 -4.55
N THR A 437 3.50 13.63 -5.58
CA THR A 437 4.36 13.77 -6.77
C THR A 437 4.89 15.20 -6.90
N ALA A 438 6.19 15.35 -7.00
CA ALA A 438 6.85 16.63 -7.29
C ALA A 438 7.62 16.55 -8.61
N ILE A 439 7.28 17.42 -9.56
CA ILE A 439 7.90 17.51 -10.88
C ILE A 439 8.48 18.91 -11.05
N GLY A 440 9.78 19.01 -11.25
CA GLY A 440 10.48 20.27 -11.43
C GLY A 440 10.79 20.60 -12.89
N ASP A 441 11.18 21.82 -13.13
CA ASP A 441 11.84 22.25 -14.36
C ASP A 441 13.36 22.03 -14.19
N PRO A 442 13.99 21.16 -14.98
CA PRO A 442 15.41 20.83 -14.83
C PRO A 442 16.35 22.00 -15.15
N THR A 443 15.85 23.06 -15.77
CA THR A 443 16.64 24.26 -16.13
C THR A 443 16.47 25.40 -15.12
N TYR A 444 15.43 25.37 -14.29
CA TYR A 444 15.10 26.44 -13.37
C TYR A 444 16.03 26.45 -12.14
N ASP A 445 16.45 27.65 -11.71
CA ASP A 445 17.23 27.86 -10.48
C ASP A 445 16.32 27.98 -9.26
N TYR A 446 16.25 26.94 -8.44
CA TYR A 446 15.48 26.91 -7.20
C TYR A 446 16.14 27.66 -6.04
N ARG A 447 17.21 28.45 -6.32
CA ARG A 447 17.91 29.31 -5.35
C ARG A 447 18.43 28.57 -4.13
N GLY A 448 18.90 27.33 -4.34
CA GLY A 448 19.39 26.48 -3.26
C GLY A 448 18.31 25.96 -2.29
N ASN A 449 17.02 26.19 -2.57
CA ASN A 449 15.96 25.64 -1.75
C ASN A 449 15.86 24.11 -1.90
N SER A 450 15.45 23.45 -0.83
CA SER A 450 15.01 22.05 -0.92
C SER A 450 13.64 21.96 -1.58
N VAL A 451 13.40 20.88 -2.31
CA VAL A 451 12.10 20.62 -2.96
C VAL A 451 11.01 20.41 -1.90
N ILE A 452 11.30 19.54 -0.94
CA ILE A 452 10.44 19.27 0.23
C ILE A 452 11.19 19.65 1.49
N ALA A 453 10.54 20.36 2.41
CA ALA A 453 11.13 20.77 3.68
C ALA A 453 10.24 20.44 4.88
N PHE A 454 10.79 19.72 5.84
CA PHE A 454 10.23 19.56 7.18
C PHE A 454 11.07 20.37 8.15
N GLN A 455 10.46 21.38 8.77
CA GLN A 455 11.21 22.42 9.50
C GLN A 455 10.46 23.00 10.68
N TYR A 456 11.11 23.84 11.46
CA TYR A 456 10.54 24.59 12.58
C TYR A 456 9.75 23.72 13.58
N LYS A 457 10.42 22.73 14.16
CA LYS A 457 9.82 21.88 15.20
C LYS A 457 8.63 21.04 14.72
N SER A 458 8.49 20.80 13.42
CA SER A 458 7.54 19.82 12.90
C SER A 458 7.88 18.45 13.45
N ARG A 459 6.89 17.56 13.58
CA ARG A 459 7.11 16.22 14.12
C ARG A 459 5.99 15.23 13.77
N LYS A 460 6.27 13.95 13.90
CA LYS A 460 5.32 12.88 13.60
C LYS A 460 4.80 12.98 12.18
N ILE A 461 5.73 13.05 11.23
CA ILE A 461 5.45 13.17 9.81
C ILE A 461 5.62 11.80 9.15
N SER A 462 4.63 11.37 8.42
CA SER A 462 4.67 10.13 7.63
C SER A 462 4.53 10.48 6.15
N VAL A 463 5.48 10.03 5.33
CA VAL A 463 5.50 10.15 3.88
C VAL A 463 5.54 8.76 3.28
N THR A 464 4.61 8.45 2.39
CA THR A 464 4.55 7.14 1.74
C THR A 464 4.24 7.31 0.26
N ASN A 465 4.87 6.53 -0.60
CA ASN A 465 4.73 6.59 -2.05
C ASN A 465 5.03 7.99 -2.61
N LEU A 466 6.25 8.48 -2.32
CA LEU A 466 6.73 9.79 -2.77
C LEU A 466 7.45 9.65 -4.12
N GLN A 467 7.15 10.55 -5.05
CA GLN A 467 7.88 10.68 -6.31
C GLN A 467 8.41 12.10 -6.47
N VAL A 468 9.71 12.25 -6.77
CA VAL A 468 10.37 13.53 -7.03
C VAL A 468 11.23 13.43 -8.28
N SER A 469 11.12 14.39 -9.18
CA SER A 469 11.92 14.43 -10.39
C SER A 469 12.09 15.85 -10.94
N GLY A 470 13.17 16.09 -11.69
CA GLY A 470 13.34 17.30 -12.49
C GLY A 470 13.87 18.54 -11.74
N PHE A 471 14.16 18.48 -10.44
CA PHE A 471 14.65 19.64 -9.67
C PHE A 471 16.19 19.75 -9.68
N LYS A 472 16.84 19.64 -10.83
CA LYS A 472 18.29 19.53 -10.95
C LYS A 472 19.08 20.63 -10.26
N ASN A 473 18.56 21.85 -10.22
CA ASN A 473 19.23 23.00 -9.62
C ASN A 473 18.70 23.34 -8.21
N ALA A 474 17.97 22.44 -7.57
CA ALA A 474 17.58 22.59 -6.17
C ALA A 474 18.73 22.21 -5.22
N GLY A 475 18.68 22.68 -3.97
CA GLY A 475 19.70 22.38 -2.97
C GLY A 475 19.70 20.90 -2.57
N CYS A 476 18.51 20.35 -2.30
CA CYS A 476 18.28 18.91 -2.09
C CYS A 476 16.80 18.59 -2.35
N ASP A 477 16.51 17.29 -2.52
CA ASP A 477 15.13 16.87 -2.76
C ASP A 477 14.30 16.90 -1.48
N VAL A 478 14.79 16.30 -0.41
CA VAL A 478 14.08 16.30 0.87
C VAL A 478 15.00 16.80 1.99
N LYS A 479 14.55 17.80 2.74
CA LYS A 479 15.24 18.36 3.90
C LYS A 479 14.47 18.09 5.18
N VAL A 480 15.10 17.36 6.12
CA VAL A 480 14.66 17.28 7.50
C VAL A 480 15.55 18.19 8.34
N THR A 481 15.01 19.29 8.80
CA THR A 481 15.80 20.35 9.45
C THR A 481 16.31 19.91 10.82
N GLY A 482 17.58 20.16 11.08
CA GLY A 482 18.25 19.87 12.34
C GLY A 482 18.46 21.10 13.25
N GLY A 483 19.26 20.94 14.28
CA GLY A 483 19.59 21.99 15.25
C GLY A 483 18.48 22.25 16.26
N ASP A 484 18.43 23.48 16.80
CA ASP A 484 17.49 23.85 17.86
C ASP A 484 16.02 23.87 17.43
N GLN A 485 15.78 24.01 16.13
CA GLN A 485 14.45 23.95 15.51
C GLN A 485 14.23 22.64 14.73
N ARG A 486 14.90 21.59 15.12
CA ARG A 486 14.87 20.31 14.42
C ARG A 486 13.47 19.71 14.31
N THR A 487 13.30 18.97 13.25
CA THR A 487 12.12 18.16 13.00
C THR A 487 12.38 16.73 13.42
N ASP A 488 11.55 16.18 14.30
CA ASP A 488 11.71 14.83 14.84
C ASP A 488 10.57 13.91 14.38
N ASP A 489 10.73 12.59 14.54
CA ASP A 489 9.74 11.57 14.24
C ASP A 489 9.27 11.63 12.78
N VAL A 490 10.20 11.51 11.82
CA VAL A 490 9.93 11.52 10.38
C VAL A 490 10.08 10.12 9.81
N PHE A 491 9.05 9.65 9.16
CA PHE A 491 9.01 8.37 8.47
C PHE A 491 8.78 8.58 6.98
N ILE A 492 9.71 8.14 6.13
CA ILE A 492 9.62 8.22 4.66
C ILE A 492 9.77 6.83 4.09
N SER A 493 8.73 6.33 3.43
CA SER A 493 8.72 4.99 2.83
C SER A 493 8.24 4.99 1.38
N ASP A 494 8.64 3.96 0.65
CA ASP A 494 8.17 3.74 -0.72
C ASP A 494 8.40 4.96 -1.62
N PHE A 495 9.63 5.46 -1.68
CA PHE A 495 9.94 6.67 -2.42
C PHE A 495 10.82 6.41 -3.64
N VAL A 496 10.58 7.20 -4.68
CA VAL A 496 11.40 7.25 -5.89
C VAL A 496 11.80 8.70 -6.18
N ILE A 497 13.09 8.96 -6.14
CA ILE A 497 13.68 10.26 -6.50
C ILE A 497 14.61 10.01 -7.69
N HIS A 498 14.31 10.63 -8.83
CA HIS A 498 15.12 10.40 -10.02
C HIS A 498 15.38 11.67 -10.83
N ASP A 499 16.61 11.79 -11.35
CA ASP A 499 17.07 12.92 -12.16
C ASP A 499 16.68 14.29 -11.58
N SER A 500 16.89 14.45 -10.27
CA SER A 500 16.49 15.61 -9.49
C SER A 500 17.70 16.32 -8.87
N ALA A 501 17.66 16.80 -7.64
CA ALA A 501 18.70 17.60 -7.03
C ALA A 501 20.05 16.86 -6.88
N HIS A 502 21.13 17.63 -6.78
CA HIS A 502 22.47 17.07 -6.53
C HIS A 502 22.60 16.34 -5.18
N ASN A 503 21.77 16.71 -4.20
CA ASN A 503 21.62 16.01 -2.93
C ASN A 503 20.20 15.45 -2.86
N GLY A 504 20.07 14.17 -2.50
CA GLY A 504 18.76 13.52 -2.37
C GLY A 504 18.09 13.89 -1.04
N ILE A 505 18.29 13.09 0.00
CA ILE A 505 17.69 13.30 1.31
C ILE A 505 18.73 13.82 2.28
N GLU A 506 18.51 15.01 2.84
CA GLU A 506 19.35 15.63 3.85
C GLU A 506 18.66 15.64 5.21
N ILE A 507 19.27 15.00 6.20
CA ILE A 507 18.82 15.00 7.59
C ILE A 507 19.77 15.85 8.39
N GLY A 508 19.25 16.83 9.12
CA GLY A 508 20.04 17.77 9.91
C GLY A 508 20.58 17.19 11.21
N GLY A 509 21.51 17.90 11.84
CA GLY A 509 22.12 17.49 13.10
C GLY A 509 21.14 17.44 14.28
N GLY A 510 21.27 16.40 15.11
CA GLY A 510 20.47 16.23 16.33
C GLY A 510 19.02 15.77 16.12
N VAL A 511 18.60 15.56 14.88
CA VAL A 511 17.26 15.05 14.57
C VAL A 511 17.07 13.66 15.18
N TYR A 512 15.96 13.47 15.86
CA TYR A 512 15.62 12.22 16.52
C TYR A 512 14.58 11.44 15.72
N ASN A 513 14.76 10.10 15.66
CA ASN A 513 13.81 9.14 15.10
C ASN A 513 13.41 9.41 13.64
N VAL A 514 14.38 9.40 12.74
CA VAL A 514 14.13 9.39 11.28
C VAL A 514 14.25 7.99 10.73
N ASN A 515 13.27 7.59 9.93
CA ASN A 515 13.24 6.30 9.25
C ASN A 515 13.09 6.52 7.74
N LEU A 516 14.01 5.95 6.96
CA LEU A 516 13.94 5.86 5.51
C LEU A 516 13.79 4.39 5.13
N ASP A 517 12.72 4.05 4.43
CA ASP A 517 12.43 2.66 4.09
C ASP A 517 12.00 2.49 2.64
N ASN A 518 12.44 1.41 2.01
CA ASN A 518 12.07 1.01 0.65
C ASN A 518 12.13 2.15 -0.38
N GLY A 519 13.31 2.67 -0.65
CA GLY A 519 13.47 3.83 -1.50
C GLY A 519 14.53 3.66 -2.60
N ILE A 520 14.33 4.41 -3.67
CA ILE A 520 15.30 4.52 -4.77
C ILE A 520 15.63 5.99 -5.00
N LEU A 521 16.93 6.30 -4.96
CA LEU A 521 17.47 7.58 -5.41
C LEU A 521 18.36 7.32 -6.64
N HIS A 522 18.07 7.98 -7.74
CA HIS A 522 18.82 7.85 -8.97
C HIS A 522 19.06 9.22 -9.62
N THR A 523 20.29 9.51 -9.99
CA THR A 523 20.66 10.74 -10.72
C THR A 523 21.82 10.50 -11.66
N SER A 524 22.06 11.41 -12.58
CA SER A 524 23.17 11.33 -13.55
C SER A 524 24.44 12.10 -13.13
N GLY A 525 24.57 12.50 -11.86
CA GLY A 525 25.75 13.22 -11.38
C GLY A 525 25.57 13.96 -10.06
N GLY A 526 24.93 13.31 -9.08
CA GLY A 526 24.69 13.90 -7.78
C GLY A 526 25.89 13.87 -6.83
N THR A 527 25.83 14.64 -5.78
CA THR A 527 26.85 14.72 -4.72
C THR A 527 26.64 13.62 -3.68
N ALA A 528 25.45 13.58 -3.07
CA ALA A 528 25.13 12.57 -2.06
C ALA A 528 23.66 12.16 -2.12
N GLY A 529 23.40 10.83 -2.07
CA GLY A 529 22.04 10.29 -2.07
C GLY A 529 21.32 10.53 -0.75
N VAL A 530 21.94 10.08 0.36
CA VAL A 530 21.42 10.31 1.72
C VAL A 530 22.52 10.94 2.58
N THR A 531 22.22 12.02 3.25
CA THR A 531 23.14 12.68 4.17
C THR A 531 22.53 12.81 5.55
N SER A 532 23.22 12.33 6.59
CA SER A 532 22.83 12.50 7.98
C SER A 532 24.07 12.57 8.87
N PRO A 533 24.24 13.60 9.69
CA PRO A 533 25.27 13.62 10.72
C PRO A 533 24.94 12.69 11.89
N ASN A 534 23.69 12.18 11.98
CA ASN A 534 23.23 11.34 13.05
C ASN A 534 23.51 9.87 12.75
N THR A 535 24.24 9.18 13.60
CA THR A 535 24.55 7.74 13.47
C THR A 535 23.32 6.85 13.74
N GLN A 536 22.23 7.42 14.25
CA GLN A 536 21.00 6.71 14.61
C GLN A 536 19.86 6.88 13.58
N THR A 537 20.13 7.47 12.43
CA THR A 537 19.15 7.49 11.34
C THR A 537 18.87 6.06 10.88
N ASN A 538 17.63 5.65 10.93
CA ASN A 538 17.21 4.30 10.51
C ASN A 538 17.04 4.27 8.99
N ILE A 539 17.72 3.36 8.31
CA ILE A 539 17.65 3.19 6.85
C ILE A 539 17.44 1.73 6.52
N SER A 540 16.46 1.41 5.69
CA SER A 540 16.12 0.06 5.27
C SER A 540 15.76 0.03 3.79
N MET A 541 16.30 -0.93 3.07
CA MET A 541 16.01 -1.17 1.64
C MET A 541 16.11 0.08 0.74
N VAL A 542 16.95 1.04 1.09
CA VAL A 542 17.20 2.24 0.30
C VAL A 542 18.38 2.00 -0.65
N ARG A 543 18.19 2.31 -1.92
CA ARG A 543 19.20 2.21 -2.97
C ARG A 543 19.49 3.59 -3.55
N SER A 544 20.76 3.89 -3.80
CA SER A 544 21.19 5.16 -4.34
C SER A 544 22.19 4.93 -5.49
N TYR A 545 21.94 5.53 -6.64
CA TYR A 545 22.73 5.37 -7.86
C TYR A 545 23.06 6.72 -8.48
N GLY A 546 24.26 6.83 -9.09
CA GLY A 546 24.68 8.03 -9.82
C GLY A 546 25.11 9.19 -8.94
N TYR A 547 25.13 9.05 -7.63
CA TYR A 547 25.72 10.00 -6.69
C TYR A 547 27.20 9.65 -6.45
N LYS A 548 28.02 10.69 -6.22
CA LYS A 548 29.44 10.50 -5.83
C LYS A 548 29.56 9.68 -4.54
N ASP A 549 28.77 10.03 -3.55
CA ASP A 549 28.61 9.26 -2.32
C ASP A 549 27.16 8.78 -2.24
N ALA A 550 26.92 7.46 -2.20
CA ALA A 550 25.56 6.95 -2.09
C ALA A 550 24.90 7.35 -0.74
N ALA A 551 25.72 7.42 0.30
CA ALA A 551 25.31 7.97 1.59
C ALA A 551 26.51 8.60 2.32
N ILE A 552 26.23 9.62 3.16
CA ILE A 552 27.17 10.20 4.13
C ILE A 552 26.48 10.15 5.50
N LEU A 553 26.93 9.24 6.39
CA LEU A 553 26.31 9.02 7.69
C LEU A 553 27.34 9.20 8.80
N GLY A 554 27.06 10.09 9.77
CA GLY A 554 28.00 10.41 10.84
C GLY A 554 29.36 10.93 10.33
N GLY A 555 29.36 11.59 9.15
CA GLY A 555 30.58 12.04 8.46
C GLY A 555 31.31 10.97 7.63
N GLN A 556 30.91 9.70 7.74
CA GLN A 556 31.48 8.62 6.94
C GLN A 556 30.79 8.50 5.58
N LYS A 557 31.59 8.36 4.51
CA LYS A 557 31.13 8.22 3.14
C LYS A 557 30.99 6.75 2.75
N TYR A 558 29.92 6.44 2.03
CA TYR A 558 29.61 5.09 1.59
C TYR A 558 29.33 5.08 0.08
N SER A 559 29.84 4.06 -0.62
CA SER A 559 29.52 3.79 -2.02
C SER A 559 28.17 3.09 -2.22
N PHE A 560 27.51 2.69 -1.14
CA PHE A 560 26.15 2.13 -1.08
C PHE A 560 25.45 2.71 0.15
N VAL A 561 24.12 2.67 0.17
CA VAL A 561 23.35 3.09 1.36
C VAL A 561 23.35 1.96 2.38
N PRO A 562 23.99 2.11 3.55
CA PRO A 562 24.00 1.06 4.57
C PRO A 562 22.63 0.92 5.21
N ASN A 563 22.13 -0.32 5.24
CA ASN A 563 20.94 -0.65 6.01
C ASN A 563 21.31 -0.76 7.50
N ASN A 564 20.73 0.06 8.34
CA ASN A 564 21.07 0.18 9.76
C ASN A 564 19.90 0.06 10.72
N ILE A 565 18.84 -0.63 10.31
CA ILE A 565 17.62 -0.71 11.09
C ILE A 565 17.79 -1.57 12.35
N LYS A 566 17.33 -1.05 13.49
CA LYS A 566 17.33 -1.74 14.79
C LYS A 566 15.94 -2.32 15.10
N GLY A 567 15.86 -3.66 15.31
CA GLY A 567 14.65 -4.37 15.77
C GLY A 567 13.63 -4.79 14.69
N GLY A 568 13.01 -5.97 14.86
CA GLY A 568 12.00 -6.52 13.93
C GLY A 568 12.56 -7.15 12.65
N PHE A 569 11.69 -7.55 11.74
CA PHE A 569 12.07 -8.13 10.45
C PHE A 569 12.90 -7.13 9.63
N ARG A 570 14.22 -7.21 9.72
CA ARG A 570 15.14 -6.22 9.16
C ARG A 570 16.40 -6.88 8.64
N ALA A 571 16.79 -6.56 7.43
CA ALA A 571 18.09 -6.85 6.88
C ALA A 571 19.14 -5.89 7.49
N ALA A 572 19.43 -5.99 8.79
CA ALA A 572 20.44 -5.14 9.40
C ALA A 572 21.20 -5.80 10.53
N SER A 573 22.51 -5.61 10.50
CA SER A 573 23.44 -5.95 11.56
C SER A 573 23.75 -4.70 12.38
N THR A 574 23.85 -4.82 13.69
CA THR A 574 24.18 -3.69 14.58
C THR A 574 25.66 -3.26 14.48
N SER A 575 26.52 -4.05 13.86
CA SER A 575 27.92 -3.76 13.74
C SER A 575 28.66 -4.55 12.64
N GLY A 576 27.96 -5.28 11.78
CA GLY A 576 28.56 -6.04 10.69
C GLY A 576 28.04 -5.57 9.34
N HIS A 577 28.94 -5.43 8.39
CA HIS A 577 28.61 -4.99 7.04
C HIS A 577 28.96 -6.07 6.03
N PRO A 578 28.11 -6.35 5.02
CA PRO A 578 28.58 -7.10 3.86
C PRO A 578 29.64 -6.27 3.14
N VAL A 579 30.76 -6.90 2.85
CA VAL A 579 31.88 -6.24 2.14
C VAL A 579 31.59 -6.13 0.63
N ASP A 580 30.61 -6.87 0.17
CA ASP A 580 30.25 -6.95 -1.25
C ASP A 580 28.74 -6.79 -1.47
N LYS A 581 28.36 -6.11 -2.57
CA LYS A 581 26.95 -5.85 -2.94
C LYS A 581 26.10 -7.09 -3.21
N THR A 582 26.75 -8.23 -3.38
CA THR A 582 26.08 -9.52 -3.63
C THR A 582 25.96 -10.38 -2.36
N SER A 583 26.33 -9.83 -1.20
CA SER A 583 26.33 -10.52 0.09
C SER A 583 25.34 -9.90 1.08
N ALA A 584 24.84 -10.68 2.03
CA ALA A 584 23.86 -10.23 3.02
C ALA A 584 24.27 -10.61 4.46
N VAL A 585 24.03 -9.69 5.39
CA VAL A 585 24.11 -9.93 6.83
C VAL A 585 22.73 -9.57 7.43
N ILE A 586 22.01 -10.55 7.92
CA ILE A 586 20.59 -10.44 8.26
C ILE A 586 20.36 -10.90 9.70
N ALA A 587 19.65 -10.10 10.48
CA ALA A 587 19.26 -10.42 11.85
C ALA A 587 20.41 -10.88 12.74
N THR A 588 21.54 -10.16 12.74
CA THR A 588 22.77 -10.54 13.46
C THR A 588 23.11 -9.57 14.57
N THR A 589 23.89 -10.05 15.55
CA THR A 589 24.47 -9.24 16.65
C THR A 589 25.96 -9.53 16.82
N GLY A 590 26.68 -8.63 17.51
CA GLY A 590 28.08 -8.90 17.90
C GLY A 590 29.10 -8.87 16.77
N GLY A 591 28.93 -8.01 15.75
CA GLY A 591 29.96 -7.77 14.74
C GLY A 591 30.12 -8.83 13.65
N CYS A 592 29.02 -9.51 13.32
CA CYS A 592 29.01 -10.52 12.22
C CYS A 592 29.37 -9.89 10.87
N THR A 593 30.17 -10.56 10.06
CA THR A 593 30.67 -10.03 8.79
C THR A 593 30.66 -11.05 7.66
N THR A 594 30.58 -10.55 6.43
CA THR A 594 30.89 -11.35 5.23
C THR A 594 32.16 -10.79 4.54
N LYS A 595 33.00 -11.68 4.03
CA LYS A 595 34.08 -11.32 3.13
C LYS A 595 33.90 -12.08 1.83
N GLY A 596 34.07 -11.39 0.70
CA GLY A 596 33.86 -11.96 -0.63
C GLY A 596 32.40 -11.95 -1.08
N PRO A 597 32.14 -12.21 -2.37
CA PRO A 597 30.82 -12.10 -2.98
C PRO A 597 29.90 -13.27 -2.70
N ARG A 598 28.59 -13.00 -2.76
CA ARG A 598 27.52 -14.01 -2.67
C ARG A 598 27.51 -14.78 -1.34
N ASN A 599 27.74 -14.11 -0.24
CA ASN A 599 27.76 -14.68 1.11
C ASN A 599 26.54 -14.28 1.92
N VAL A 600 26.15 -15.12 2.86
CA VAL A 600 25.07 -14.84 3.80
C VAL A 600 25.50 -15.15 5.23
N VAL A 601 25.23 -14.20 6.13
CA VAL A 601 25.21 -14.45 7.59
C VAL A 601 23.81 -14.13 8.09
N LEU A 602 23.11 -15.12 8.61
CA LEU A 602 21.71 -15.04 8.95
C LEU A 602 21.45 -15.52 10.38
N GLY A 603 20.80 -14.72 11.20
CA GLY A 603 20.42 -15.08 12.55
C GLY A 603 21.60 -15.47 13.44
N ALA A 604 22.77 -14.87 13.23
CA ALA A 604 24.03 -15.24 13.88
C ALA A 604 24.50 -14.17 14.89
N SER A 605 25.40 -14.56 15.78
CA SER A 605 25.96 -13.70 16.81
C SER A 605 27.46 -13.96 17.05
N GLY A 606 28.05 -13.25 18.02
CA GLY A 606 29.41 -13.52 18.50
C GLY A 606 30.51 -13.30 17.47
N GLY A 607 30.32 -12.40 16.50
CA GLY A 607 31.33 -12.14 15.45
C GLY A 607 31.37 -13.21 14.36
N SER A 608 30.34 -14.02 14.18
CA SER A 608 30.26 -15.05 13.13
C SER A 608 30.55 -14.47 11.75
N SER A 609 31.34 -15.17 10.92
CA SER A 609 31.82 -14.61 9.67
C SER A 609 32.04 -15.63 8.55
N THR A 610 31.97 -15.13 7.31
CA THR A 610 32.43 -15.83 6.10
C THR A 610 33.76 -15.25 5.62
N THR A 611 34.56 -16.03 4.91
CA THR A 611 35.90 -15.62 4.50
C THR A 611 36.12 -15.52 2.99
N ALA A 612 35.36 -16.22 2.18
CA ALA A 612 35.49 -16.24 0.72
C ALA A 612 34.09 -16.25 0.05
N SER A 613 34.00 -16.49 -1.25
CA SER A 613 32.77 -16.44 -2.01
C SER A 613 31.83 -17.64 -1.77
N ARG A 614 30.53 -17.45 -1.91
CA ARG A 614 29.49 -18.50 -1.84
C ARG A 614 29.46 -19.25 -0.51
N GLN A 615 29.55 -18.53 0.59
CA GLN A 615 29.60 -19.13 1.93
C GLN A 615 28.46 -18.59 2.79
N ALA A 616 28.00 -19.39 3.75
CA ALA A 616 26.94 -18.99 4.67
C ALA A 616 27.23 -19.42 6.12
N VAL A 617 26.80 -18.56 7.07
CA VAL A 617 26.70 -18.88 8.50
C VAL A 617 25.28 -18.57 8.96
N ILE A 618 24.54 -19.58 9.40
CA ILE A 618 23.12 -19.51 9.68
C ILE A 618 22.84 -19.99 11.10
N ALA A 619 22.02 -19.21 11.85
CA ALA A 619 21.57 -19.57 13.21
C ALA A 619 22.76 -20.01 14.11
N SER A 620 23.85 -19.28 14.08
CA SER A 620 25.09 -19.71 14.73
C SER A 620 25.71 -18.63 15.60
N ASN A 621 26.48 -19.01 16.58
CA ASN A 621 27.22 -18.09 17.44
C ASN A 621 28.73 -18.37 17.33
N ASN A 622 29.54 -17.31 17.24
CA ASN A 622 31.00 -17.40 17.17
C ASN A 622 31.49 -18.47 16.18
N SER A 623 30.89 -18.54 15.01
CA SER A 623 31.13 -19.61 14.04
C SER A 623 31.53 -19.01 12.69
N HIS A 624 32.45 -19.67 11.99
CA HIS A 624 33.08 -19.10 10.82
C HIS A 624 33.21 -20.12 9.69
N THR A 625 33.20 -19.63 8.46
CA THR A 625 33.83 -20.35 7.36
C THR A 625 35.28 -19.93 7.24
N LYS A 626 36.21 -20.81 6.82
CA LYS A 626 37.64 -20.51 6.72
C LYS A 626 38.20 -21.06 5.42
N GLY A 627 39.02 -20.26 4.76
CA GLY A 627 39.75 -20.63 3.51
C GLY A 627 39.11 -20.07 2.26
N ASP A 628 39.81 -20.11 1.16
CA ASP A 628 39.48 -19.45 -0.10
C ASP A 628 38.58 -20.27 -1.04
N GLY A 629 38.28 -21.51 -0.67
CA GLY A 629 37.37 -22.36 -1.45
C GLY A 629 35.92 -22.00 -1.31
N PRO A 630 35.08 -22.29 -2.33
CA PRO A 630 33.70 -21.94 -2.39
C PRO A 630 32.78 -22.86 -1.55
N SER A 631 31.53 -22.43 -1.39
CA SER A 631 30.36 -23.25 -0.99
C SER A 631 30.55 -23.94 0.37
N ARG A 632 30.79 -23.15 1.41
CA ARG A 632 30.81 -23.62 2.80
C ARG A 632 29.64 -23.08 3.57
N VAL A 633 29.02 -23.94 4.36
CA VAL A 633 27.93 -23.54 5.24
C VAL A 633 28.22 -23.97 6.68
N VAL A 634 27.98 -23.07 7.63
CA VAL A 634 27.86 -23.41 9.05
C VAL A 634 26.42 -23.22 9.45
N LEU A 635 25.81 -24.22 10.05
CA LEU A 635 24.39 -24.27 10.39
C LEU A 635 24.16 -24.70 11.83
N ALA A 636 23.35 -23.93 12.58
CA ALA A 636 22.93 -24.24 13.94
C ALA A 636 24.14 -24.59 14.87
N ALA A 637 25.16 -23.74 14.89
CA ALA A 637 26.43 -24.05 15.51
C ALA A 637 26.87 -23.03 16.56
N ASN A 638 27.70 -23.46 17.49
CA ASN A 638 28.42 -22.60 18.43
C ASN A 638 29.89 -22.91 18.38
N GLY A 639 30.69 -21.90 18.03
CA GLY A 639 32.15 -21.99 18.00
C GLY A 639 32.71 -22.97 16.94
N VAL A 640 32.04 -23.15 15.79
CA VAL A 640 32.44 -24.07 14.73
C VAL A 640 33.16 -23.35 13.60
N ILE A 641 34.25 -23.93 13.10
CA ILE A 641 34.90 -23.52 11.85
C ILE A 641 34.61 -24.56 10.77
N ASN A 642 34.05 -24.11 9.64
CA ASN A 642 34.00 -24.91 8.42
C ASN A 642 35.11 -24.49 7.46
N ASP A 643 36.12 -25.32 7.34
CA ASP A 643 37.25 -25.17 6.43
C ASP A 643 37.23 -26.15 5.23
N ASN A 644 36.19 -27.00 5.15
CA ASN A 644 36.02 -27.95 4.06
C ASN A 644 35.09 -27.34 2.97
N GLY A 645 35.59 -27.30 1.73
CA GLY A 645 34.80 -26.82 0.57
C GLY A 645 33.62 -27.74 0.26
N TYR A 646 32.54 -27.18 -0.31
CA TYR A 646 31.32 -27.92 -0.67
C TYR A 646 30.72 -28.74 0.50
N SER A 647 30.79 -28.19 1.71
CA SER A 647 30.24 -28.87 2.89
C SER A 647 29.39 -28.00 3.78
N VAL A 648 28.51 -28.68 4.55
CA VAL A 648 27.72 -28.07 5.62
C VAL A 648 28.17 -28.68 6.93
N ARG A 649 28.52 -27.84 7.93
CA ARG A 649 28.91 -28.27 9.28
C ARG A 649 28.02 -27.68 10.36
N GLY A 650 27.75 -28.50 11.35
CA GLY A 650 27.17 -28.05 12.61
C GLY A 650 27.88 -28.65 13.80
N GLY A 651 27.68 -28.04 14.97
CA GLY A 651 28.35 -28.54 16.16
C GLY A 651 28.33 -27.55 17.32
N TYR A 652 29.01 -27.93 18.38
CA TYR A 652 29.04 -27.16 19.61
C TYR A 652 30.41 -27.23 20.31
N GLY A 653 30.90 -26.07 20.69
CA GLY A 653 32.08 -25.91 21.56
C GLY A 653 31.92 -24.66 22.44
N SER A 654 32.43 -24.74 23.65
CA SER A 654 32.58 -23.59 24.57
C SER A 654 33.95 -22.98 24.37
N GLY A 655 34.03 -21.66 24.11
CA GLY A 655 35.29 -20.95 23.95
C GLY A 655 35.57 -20.52 22.49
N SER A 656 36.83 -20.61 22.05
CA SER A 656 37.26 -20.18 20.75
C SER A 656 36.70 -21.08 19.64
N ALA A 657 36.35 -20.48 18.50
CA ALA A 657 35.91 -21.23 17.32
C ALA A 657 37.03 -22.19 16.82
N SER A 658 36.67 -23.42 16.51
CA SER A 658 37.56 -24.49 16.10
C SER A 658 36.88 -25.48 15.15
N VAL A 659 37.65 -26.10 14.25
CA VAL A 659 37.24 -27.26 13.46
C VAL A 659 36.83 -28.43 14.39
N GLY A 660 37.57 -28.62 15.50
CA GLY A 660 37.29 -29.66 16.49
C GLY A 660 35.97 -29.59 17.19
N ASN A 661 35.23 -28.47 17.08
CA ASN A 661 33.89 -28.30 17.61
C ASN A 661 32.79 -28.86 16.70
N THR A 662 33.17 -29.38 15.51
CA THR A 662 32.24 -30.02 14.58
C THR A 662 31.65 -31.29 15.19
N ARG A 663 30.36 -31.45 15.10
CA ARG A 663 29.64 -32.65 15.54
C ARG A 663 29.08 -33.46 14.37
N TRP A 664 28.75 -32.78 13.27
CA TRP A 664 28.31 -33.39 12.03
C TRP A 664 28.74 -32.59 10.81
N GLU A 665 28.87 -33.29 9.70
CA GLU A 665 29.25 -32.74 8.41
C GLU A 665 28.50 -33.48 7.30
N LEU A 666 27.98 -32.73 6.34
CA LEU A 666 27.55 -33.19 5.04
C LEU A 666 28.56 -32.71 4.03
N ASP A 667 29.30 -33.62 3.42
CA ASP A 667 30.39 -33.35 2.47
C ASP A 667 29.90 -33.73 1.07
N SER A 668 29.63 -32.71 0.24
CA SER A 668 29.12 -32.91 -1.10
C SER A 668 30.17 -33.42 -2.09
N THR A 669 31.45 -33.24 -1.79
CA THR A 669 32.54 -33.67 -2.67
C THR A 669 32.66 -35.19 -2.69
N GLY A 670 32.63 -35.79 -1.50
CA GLY A 670 32.72 -37.22 -1.35
C GLY A 670 31.40 -37.94 -1.13
N GLY A 671 30.28 -37.20 -1.06
CA GLY A 671 28.97 -37.73 -0.70
C GLY A 671 28.90 -38.26 0.73
N HIS A 672 29.74 -37.74 1.63
CA HIS A 672 29.89 -38.29 2.96
C HIS A 672 28.95 -37.58 3.95
N ILE A 673 28.30 -38.41 4.82
CA ILE A 673 27.63 -37.96 6.03
C ILE A 673 28.50 -38.37 7.21
N ARG A 674 29.07 -37.40 7.95
CA ARG A 674 29.92 -37.70 9.12
C ARG A 674 29.29 -37.12 10.37
N GLY A 675 29.32 -37.92 11.45
CA GLY A 675 28.80 -37.52 12.75
C GLY A 675 29.62 -38.06 13.90
N THR A 676 29.70 -37.38 15.03
CA THR A 676 30.38 -37.85 16.27
C THR A 676 29.40 -38.60 17.19
N GLY A 677 28.13 -38.61 16.88
CA GLY A 677 27.06 -39.31 17.59
C GLY A 677 26.53 -40.50 16.80
N ARG A 678 25.49 -41.07 17.31
CA ARG A 678 24.75 -42.15 16.65
C ARG A 678 23.68 -41.60 15.70
N VAL A 679 23.32 -42.40 14.71
CA VAL A 679 22.15 -42.15 13.86
C VAL A 679 20.95 -42.86 14.52
N GLU A 680 19.93 -42.10 14.86
CA GLU A 680 18.68 -42.60 15.43
C GLU A 680 17.52 -42.28 14.47
N SER A 681 16.66 -43.28 14.30
CA SER A 681 15.42 -43.07 13.54
C SER A 681 14.21 -43.25 14.49
N VAL A 682 13.19 -42.41 14.31
CA VAL A 682 11.90 -42.48 15.05
C VAL A 682 10.99 -43.53 14.43
N SER A 683 11.26 -43.98 13.21
CA SER A 683 10.54 -45.04 12.51
C SER A 683 11.10 -46.40 12.88
N ASP A 684 10.32 -47.45 12.60
CA ASP A 684 10.68 -48.87 12.82
C ASP A 684 11.87 -49.32 11.96
N PHE A 685 12.98 -48.61 12.14
CA PHE A 685 14.28 -49.00 11.55
C PHE A 685 14.74 -50.35 12.10
N LYS A 686 14.62 -51.41 11.29
CA LYS A 686 14.78 -52.78 11.81
C LYS A 686 15.98 -53.50 11.23
N ASP A 687 16.31 -53.25 9.96
CA ASP A 687 17.36 -53.96 9.27
C ASP A 687 18.23 -53.03 8.38
N PHE A 688 19.42 -53.54 8.13
CA PHE A 688 20.42 -53.01 7.21
C PHE A 688 20.39 -53.87 5.94
N ALA A 689 20.20 -53.26 4.79
CA ALA A 689 19.95 -53.92 3.52
C ALA A 689 20.78 -53.39 2.37
N GLU A 690 20.80 -54.13 1.28
CA GLU A 690 21.46 -53.74 0.03
C GLU A 690 20.60 -54.16 -1.17
N TYR A 691 20.68 -53.39 -2.28
CA TYR A 691 20.02 -53.75 -3.52
C TYR A 691 20.75 -54.85 -4.26
N PHE A 692 20.01 -55.89 -4.64
CA PHE A 692 20.45 -57.00 -5.50
C PHE A 692 19.46 -57.17 -6.66
N GLU A 693 19.98 -57.46 -7.83
CA GLU A 693 19.21 -57.79 -9.03
C GLU A 693 18.80 -59.26 -9.06
N SER A 694 17.55 -59.55 -9.43
CA SER A 694 17.10 -60.96 -9.60
C SER A 694 17.71 -61.60 -10.85
N ALA A 695 18.09 -62.86 -10.76
CA ALA A 695 18.74 -63.57 -11.84
C ALA A 695 17.85 -63.77 -13.08
N ASP A 696 16.55 -63.87 -12.89
CA ASP A 696 15.55 -64.07 -13.96
C ASP A 696 14.89 -62.75 -14.41
N GLY A 697 15.33 -61.58 -13.87
CA GLY A 697 14.80 -60.27 -14.17
C GLY A 697 13.36 -60.02 -13.68
N LYS A 698 12.84 -60.88 -12.79
CA LYS A 698 11.48 -60.77 -12.29
C LYS A 698 11.44 -60.35 -10.83
N LYS A 699 10.30 -59.86 -10.43
CA LYS A 699 10.01 -59.46 -9.06
C LYS A 699 9.98 -60.67 -8.12
N ILE A 700 10.74 -60.63 -7.03
CA ILE A 700 10.69 -61.57 -5.92
C ILE A 700 9.78 -60.97 -4.86
N ASP A 701 8.85 -61.76 -4.34
CA ASP A 701 7.90 -61.28 -3.33
C ASP A 701 8.60 -60.87 -2.03
N SER A 702 8.03 -59.88 -1.36
CA SER A 702 8.48 -59.43 -0.03
C SER A 702 8.51 -60.59 0.97
N SER A 703 9.50 -60.50 1.88
CA SER A 703 9.68 -61.51 2.96
C SER A 703 10.09 -62.92 2.47
N CYS A 704 10.48 -63.08 1.20
CA CYS A 704 11.13 -64.27 0.73
C CYS A 704 12.61 -64.32 1.10
N LEU A 705 13.10 -65.48 1.47
CA LEU A 705 14.52 -65.82 1.60
C LEU A 705 15.15 -65.90 0.22
N VAL A 706 16.34 -65.34 0.06
CA VAL A 706 17.09 -65.33 -1.22
C VAL A 706 18.50 -65.89 -1.04
N ALA A 707 19.01 -66.45 -2.10
CA ALA A 707 20.38 -66.97 -2.25
C ALA A 707 21.07 -66.33 -3.44
N LEU A 708 22.38 -66.26 -3.43
CA LEU A 708 23.18 -65.77 -4.57
C LEU A 708 23.22 -66.79 -5.73
N GLU A 709 23.09 -66.28 -6.92
CA GLU A 709 23.36 -66.95 -8.18
C GLU A 709 24.33 -66.07 -9.00
N GLY A 710 25.62 -66.32 -8.85
CA GLY A 710 26.63 -65.38 -9.29
C GLY A 710 26.60 -64.07 -8.50
N GLU A 711 26.45 -62.93 -9.19
CA GLU A 711 26.30 -61.60 -8.56
C GLU A 711 24.83 -61.19 -8.32
N LYS A 712 23.90 -62.02 -8.79
CA LYS A 712 22.44 -61.81 -8.70
C LYS A 712 21.79 -62.67 -7.64
N ILE A 713 20.50 -62.52 -7.41
CA ILE A 713 19.75 -63.24 -6.43
C ILE A 713 18.61 -64.06 -7.07
N ARG A 714 18.26 -65.14 -6.44
CA ARG A 714 17.04 -65.93 -6.69
C ARG A 714 16.37 -66.30 -5.37
N LYS A 715 15.12 -66.78 -5.43
CA LYS A 715 14.52 -67.41 -4.25
C LYS A 715 15.39 -68.57 -3.77
N ALA A 716 15.66 -68.59 -2.48
CA ALA A 716 16.46 -69.66 -1.90
C ALA A 716 15.71 -70.98 -1.92
N GLY A 717 16.38 -72.07 -2.37
CA GLY A 717 15.87 -73.42 -2.38
C GLY A 717 16.49 -74.23 -1.28
N GLU A 718 16.12 -75.53 -1.29
CA GLU A 718 16.66 -76.53 -0.35
C GLU A 718 18.19 -76.67 -0.47
N GLY A 719 18.88 -76.54 0.66
CA GLY A 719 20.34 -76.62 0.69
C GLY A 719 21.12 -75.37 0.30
N ASP A 720 20.47 -74.37 -0.10
CA ASP A 720 21.11 -73.04 -0.45
C ASP A 720 21.68 -72.35 0.78
N LYS A 721 22.81 -71.67 0.56
CA LYS A 721 23.30 -70.66 1.54
C LYS A 721 22.49 -69.36 1.40
N ILE A 722 21.65 -69.05 2.39
CA ILE A 722 20.78 -67.90 2.39
C ILE A 722 21.64 -66.62 2.51
N LEU A 723 21.42 -65.72 1.60
CA LEU A 723 22.04 -64.37 1.63
C LEU A 723 21.26 -63.43 2.58
N GLY A 724 19.95 -63.40 2.47
CA GLY A 724 19.10 -62.43 3.16
C GLY A 724 17.63 -62.64 2.89
N VAL A 725 16.85 -61.65 3.22
CA VAL A 725 15.38 -61.62 3.07
C VAL A 725 14.95 -60.38 2.29
N VAL A 726 14.02 -60.48 1.34
CA VAL A 726 13.43 -59.32 0.66
C VAL A 726 12.72 -58.45 1.71
N SER A 727 13.28 -57.30 2.02
CA SER A 727 12.84 -56.46 3.14
C SER A 727 12.04 -55.25 2.68
N GLU A 728 10.93 -54.99 3.39
CA GLU A 728 10.16 -53.70 3.31
C GLU A 728 10.44 -52.81 4.53
N THR A 729 11.28 -53.24 5.47
CA THR A 729 11.53 -52.53 6.74
C THR A 729 12.96 -52.02 6.91
N ALA A 730 13.75 -52.10 5.87
CA ALA A 730 15.13 -51.64 5.89
C ALA A 730 15.23 -50.14 6.15
N GLY A 731 16.02 -49.78 7.13
CA GLY A 731 16.24 -48.35 7.46
C GLY A 731 17.52 -47.79 6.90
N VAL A 732 18.49 -48.65 6.53
CA VAL A 732 19.66 -48.29 5.72
C VAL A 732 19.71 -49.23 4.53
N VAL A 733 19.73 -48.62 3.34
CA VAL A 733 19.80 -49.39 2.10
C VAL A 733 21.03 -48.96 1.31
N LEU A 734 21.90 -49.88 1.02
CA LEU A 734 23.08 -49.67 0.19
C LEU A 734 22.79 -49.98 -1.28
N GLY A 735 23.61 -49.44 -2.17
CA GLY A 735 23.53 -49.76 -3.59
C GLY A 735 22.30 -49.22 -4.32
N GLY A 736 21.59 -48.22 -3.76
CA GLY A 736 20.33 -47.69 -4.33
C GLY A 736 20.48 -46.96 -5.66
N ALA A 737 21.69 -46.46 -5.98
CA ALA A 737 21.97 -45.72 -7.19
C ALA A 737 20.86 -44.68 -7.51
N ALA A 738 20.50 -43.84 -6.53
CA ALA A 738 19.30 -42.97 -6.59
C ALA A 738 19.39 -41.84 -7.62
N PHE A 739 20.58 -41.44 -8.03
CA PHE A 739 20.79 -40.25 -8.82
C PHE A 739 21.38 -40.46 -10.23
N TYR A 740 22.06 -41.57 -10.43
CA TYR A 740 22.70 -41.91 -11.71
C TYR A 740 23.02 -43.39 -11.77
N TRP A 741 23.30 -43.90 -12.97
CA TRP A 741 23.76 -45.29 -13.16
C TRP A 741 24.98 -45.55 -12.33
N ASN A 742 25.02 -46.67 -11.59
CA ASN A 742 26.16 -47.04 -10.77
C ASN A 742 27.46 -47.23 -11.59
N GLU A 743 27.32 -47.54 -12.86
CA GLU A 743 28.40 -47.73 -13.84
C GLU A 743 28.65 -46.50 -14.73
N GLN A 744 28.04 -45.37 -14.41
CA GLN A 744 28.26 -44.12 -15.16
C GLN A 744 29.71 -43.65 -15.08
N TYR A 745 30.37 -43.89 -13.95
CA TYR A 745 31.74 -43.49 -13.73
C TYR A 745 32.69 -44.70 -13.66
N GLU A 746 33.88 -44.50 -14.18
CA GLU A 746 34.98 -45.51 -14.13
C GLU A 746 35.40 -45.82 -12.69
N ARG A 747 35.57 -47.09 -12.38
CA ARG A 747 36.03 -47.55 -11.08
C ARG A 747 37.33 -48.34 -11.25
N ASN A 748 38.22 -48.22 -10.23
CA ASN A 748 39.42 -49.01 -10.16
C ASN A 748 39.09 -50.49 -9.70
N GLU A 749 40.14 -51.36 -9.69
CA GLU A 749 40.04 -52.79 -9.33
C GLU A 749 39.50 -53.03 -7.91
N PHE A 750 39.46 -52.01 -7.06
CA PHE A 750 38.91 -52.04 -5.70
C PHE A 750 37.53 -51.36 -5.59
N GLY A 751 36.89 -50.98 -6.70
CA GLY A 751 35.57 -50.36 -6.74
C GLY A 751 35.56 -48.85 -6.44
N GLY A 752 36.71 -48.23 -6.19
CA GLY A 752 36.85 -46.76 -5.98
C GLY A 752 36.69 -45.97 -7.26
N LEU A 753 36.05 -44.81 -7.19
CA LEU A 753 35.93 -43.91 -8.36
C LEU A 753 37.30 -43.45 -8.84
N VAL A 754 37.47 -43.43 -10.16
CA VAL A 754 38.64 -42.83 -10.84
C VAL A 754 38.29 -41.36 -11.14
N TYR A 755 39.23 -40.46 -10.87
CA TYR A 755 39.05 -39.02 -11.09
C TYR A 755 39.95 -38.52 -12.21
N GLU A 756 39.45 -37.51 -12.95
CA GLU A 756 40.23 -36.77 -13.92
C GLU A 756 40.18 -35.27 -13.67
N THR A 757 41.15 -34.53 -14.15
CA THR A 757 41.17 -33.07 -14.03
C THR A 757 40.60 -32.48 -15.30
N VAL A 758 39.58 -31.62 -15.17
CA VAL A 758 38.99 -30.85 -16.27
C VAL A 758 39.17 -29.37 -15.96
N ILE A 759 39.29 -28.53 -17.00
CA ILE A 759 39.33 -27.07 -16.88
C ILE A 759 37.96 -26.53 -17.20
N ASP A 760 37.34 -25.91 -16.23
CA ASP A 760 36.04 -25.22 -16.40
C ASP A 760 36.21 -23.76 -15.96
N GLY A 761 35.93 -22.83 -16.89
CA GLY A 761 36.03 -21.39 -16.63
C GLY A 761 37.41 -20.89 -16.22
N GLY A 762 38.50 -21.68 -16.47
CA GLY A 762 39.88 -21.37 -16.10
C GLY A 762 40.30 -21.91 -14.73
N GLU A 763 39.46 -22.68 -14.06
CA GLU A 763 39.78 -23.39 -12.82
C GLU A 763 39.96 -24.89 -13.09
N GLU A 764 40.94 -25.53 -12.44
CA GLU A 764 41.12 -26.98 -12.47
C GLU A 764 40.13 -27.65 -11.50
N LEU A 765 39.29 -28.50 -12.03
CA LEU A 765 38.32 -29.30 -11.25
C LEU A 765 38.62 -30.78 -11.36
N SER A 766 38.67 -31.46 -10.23
CA SER A 766 38.77 -32.91 -10.20
C SER A 766 37.37 -33.49 -10.23
N VAL A 767 36.99 -34.16 -11.28
CA VAL A 767 35.68 -34.77 -11.51
C VAL A 767 35.78 -36.29 -11.66
N PRO A 768 34.75 -37.07 -11.29
CA PRO A 768 34.72 -38.49 -11.58
C PRO A 768 34.81 -38.73 -13.10
N LYS A 769 35.70 -39.58 -13.52
CA LYS A 769 35.90 -39.94 -14.90
C LYS A 769 34.76 -40.81 -15.41
N LEU A 770 34.18 -40.39 -16.56
CA LEU A 770 33.09 -41.17 -17.17
C LEU A 770 33.57 -42.55 -17.64
N ASN A 771 32.74 -43.58 -17.41
CA ASN A 771 32.97 -44.88 -17.96
C ASN A 771 32.84 -44.81 -19.50
N PRO A 772 33.82 -45.35 -20.28
CA PRO A 772 33.74 -45.35 -21.73
C PRO A 772 32.49 -46.04 -22.32
N ASP A 773 31.93 -47.00 -21.58
CA ASP A 773 30.73 -47.77 -21.98
C ASP A 773 29.44 -47.09 -21.58
N TYR A 774 29.48 -45.94 -20.92
CA TYR A 774 28.28 -45.23 -20.48
C TYR A 774 27.58 -44.53 -21.66
N ASP A 775 26.29 -44.84 -21.88
CA ASP A 775 25.45 -44.20 -22.87
C ASP A 775 24.60 -43.07 -22.23
N PRO A 776 24.92 -41.79 -22.43
CA PRO A 776 24.16 -40.69 -21.85
C PRO A 776 22.79 -40.45 -22.51
N THR A 777 22.44 -41.19 -23.57
CA THR A 777 21.16 -41.08 -24.25
C THR A 777 20.08 -41.94 -23.59
N LEU A 778 20.45 -42.86 -22.74
CA LEU A 778 19.52 -43.71 -22.01
C LEU A 778 18.91 -42.97 -20.83
N GLU A 779 17.59 -43.00 -20.72
CA GLU A 779 16.88 -42.45 -19.56
C GLU A 779 17.21 -43.28 -18.32
N TYR A 780 17.69 -42.62 -17.29
CA TYR A 780 18.02 -43.25 -16.03
C TYR A 780 16.73 -43.56 -15.23
N VAL A 781 16.56 -44.85 -14.87
CA VAL A 781 15.50 -45.29 -13.98
C VAL A 781 16.16 -45.84 -12.69
N PRO A 782 15.86 -45.27 -11.50
CA PRO A 782 16.41 -45.72 -10.24
C PRO A 782 16.05 -47.17 -9.93
N ARG A 783 16.93 -47.83 -9.16
CA ARG A 783 16.73 -49.26 -8.83
C ARG A 783 15.42 -49.56 -8.07
N ASP A 784 14.95 -48.62 -7.26
CA ASP A 784 13.68 -48.74 -6.54
C ASP A 784 12.43 -48.76 -7.45
N SER A 785 12.58 -48.29 -8.66
CA SER A 785 11.49 -48.22 -9.66
C SER A 785 11.57 -49.36 -10.71
N ARG A 786 12.43 -50.34 -10.49
CA ARG A 786 12.70 -51.42 -11.42
C ARG A 786 12.39 -52.75 -10.75
N ASP A 787 11.53 -53.60 -11.35
CA ASP A 787 10.99 -54.84 -10.78
C ASP A 787 12.06 -55.93 -10.51
N GLU A 788 13.18 -55.87 -11.25
CA GLU A 788 14.27 -56.82 -11.07
C GLU A 788 15.18 -56.50 -9.86
N TRP A 789 15.07 -55.31 -9.26
CA TRP A 789 15.90 -54.91 -8.13
C TRP A 789 15.16 -55.03 -6.80
N HIS A 790 15.80 -55.66 -5.83
CA HIS A 790 15.22 -55.99 -4.53
C HIS A 790 16.10 -55.48 -3.39
N VAL A 791 15.46 -54.92 -2.37
CA VAL A 791 16.10 -54.56 -1.10
C VAL A 791 16.22 -55.83 -0.24
N ILE A 792 17.44 -56.32 -0.01
CA ILE A 792 17.70 -57.51 0.75
C ILE A 792 18.23 -57.15 2.15
N GLY A 793 17.45 -57.44 3.16
CA GLY A 793 17.82 -57.33 4.58
C GLY A 793 18.90 -58.34 4.95
N LEU A 794 20.08 -57.78 5.29
CA LEU A 794 21.30 -58.58 5.56
C LEU A 794 21.61 -58.70 7.05
N ILE A 795 21.23 -57.69 7.84
CA ILE A 795 21.53 -57.65 9.28
C ILE A 795 20.37 -56.93 9.98
N GLY A 796 19.92 -57.46 11.10
CA GLY A 796 18.87 -56.83 11.91
C GLY A 796 17.63 -57.72 12.04
N GLN A 797 16.47 -57.03 12.15
CA GLN A 797 15.19 -57.73 12.31
C GLN A 797 14.39 -57.66 11.01
N VAL A 798 14.13 -58.81 10.40
CA VAL A 798 13.39 -58.91 9.13
C VAL A 798 12.08 -59.67 9.31
N PHE A 799 11.11 -59.43 8.46
CA PHE A 799 9.94 -60.32 8.34
C PHE A 799 10.19 -61.35 7.24
N VAL A 800 9.87 -62.61 7.54
CA VAL A 800 10.13 -63.74 6.65
C VAL A 800 8.85 -64.56 6.49
N ARG A 801 8.60 -65.08 5.30
CA ARG A 801 7.56 -66.09 5.05
C ARG A 801 7.98 -67.42 5.65
N ILE A 802 7.13 -68.06 6.41
CA ILE A 802 7.40 -69.32 7.07
C ILE A 802 6.38 -70.42 6.67
N ASP A 803 6.76 -71.64 6.71
CA ASP A 803 5.86 -72.77 6.63
C ASP A 803 5.35 -73.23 8.02
N GLU A 804 4.60 -74.32 8.10
CA GLU A 804 4.01 -74.83 9.32
C GLU A 804 5.03 -75.46 10.30
N THR A 805 6.27 -75.68 9.86
CA THR A 805 7.30 -76.37 10.69
C THR A 805 8.05 -75.39 11.61
N VAL A 806 7.97 -74.09 11.32
CA VAL A 806 8.78 -73.03 11.96
C VAL A 806 8.17 -72.58 13.27
N ALA A 807 8.95 -72.62 14.35
CA ALA A 807 8.56 -72.12 15.67
C ALA A 807 9.50 -71.05 16.20
N VAL A 808 9.07 -70.29 17.26
CA VAL A 808 9.91 -69.29 17.93
C VAL A 808 11.17 -69.96 18.49
N GLY A 809 12.31 -69.30 18.23
CA GLY A 809 13.65 -69.83 18.63
C GLY A 809 14.33 -70.68 17.55
N ASP A 810 13.64 -71.10 16.51
CA ASP A 810 14.24 -71.88 15.43
C ASP A 810 15.17 -71.08 14.54
N SER A 811 16.22 -71.65 13.98
CA SER A 811 16.92 -71.27 12.81
C SER A 811 16.31 -71.90 11.57
N VAL A 812 16.43 -71.25 10.41
CA VAL A 812 15.68 -71.70 9.23
C VAL A 812 16.59 -72.02 8.05
N SER A 813 16.15 -72.97 7.24
CA SER A 813 16.53 -73.17 5.85
C SER A 813 15.44 -72.64 4.92
N ALA A 814 15.53 -72.84 3.63
CA ALA A 814 14.57 -72.34 2.67
C ALA A 814 14.09 -73.42 1.71
N ILE A 815 12.79 -73.26 1.35
CA ILE A 815 12.20 -74.00 0.22
C ILE A 815 11.42 -72.99 -0.59
N GLU A 816 11.85 -72.74 -1.82
CA GLU A 816 11.26 -71.80 -2.76
C GLU A 816 11.06 -70.37 -2.15
N GLY A 817 12.03 -69.94 -1.34
CA GLY A 817 11.99 -68.64 -0.67
C GLY A 817 11.17 -68.56 0.61
N ILE A 818 10.51 -69.68 1.03
CA ILE A 818 9.77 -69.77 2.27
C ILE A 818 10.70 -70.44 3.31
N ALA A 819 10.76 -69.83 4.50
CA ALA A 819 11.53 -70.40 5.59
C ALA A 819 10.88 -71.67 6.14
N THR A 820 11.67 -72.77 6.29
CA THR A 820 11.34 -73.98 6.91
C THR A 820 12.31 -74.28 8.08
N LYS A 821 11.89 -75.02 9.06
CA LYS A 821 12.78 -75.39 10.19
C LYS A 821 14.06 -76.02 9.72
N ALA A 822 15.22 -75.54 10.12
CA ALA A 822 16.50 -76.18 9.81
C ALA A 822 16.76 -77.34 10.75
N GLU A 823 17.21 -78.51 10.22
CA GLU A 823 17.55 -79.66 11.02
C GLU A 823 18.91 -79.55 11.75
N ASN A 824 19.89 -78.94 11.11
CA ASN A 824 21.22 -78.70 11.65
C ASN A 824 21.76 -77.34 11.15
N GLY A 825 22.11 -76.46 12.07
CA GLY A 825 22.52 -75.11 11.68
C GLY A 825 21.32 -74.28 11.20
N GLY A 826 21.50 -73.41 10.31
CA GLY A 826 20.41 -72.57 9.72
C GLY A 826 20.70 -71.07 9.73
N TYR A 827 19.84 -70.29 9.04
CA TYR A 827 19.94 -68.89 8.90
C TYR A 827 19.08 -68.17 9.94
N GLY A 828 19.65 -67.20 10.63
CA GLY A 828 18.96 -66.33 11.58
C GLY A 828 18.30 -67.04 12.74
N THR A 829 17.49 -66.36 13.53
CA THR A 829 16.71 -66.90 14.61
C THR A 829 15.31 -66.28 14.64
N VAL A 830 14.27 -67.09 14.67
CA VAL A 830 12.88 -66.65 14.74
C VAL A 830 12.57 -66.08 16.13
N MET A 831 12.23 -64.76 16.16
CA MET A 831 11.94 -64.04 17.40
C MET A 831 10.47 -64.20 17.83
N ARG A 832 9.58 -64.10 16.86
CA ARG A 832 8.12 -64.28 17.08
C ARG A 832 7.41 -64.65 15.79
N ILE A 833 6.30 -65.35 15.93
CA ILE A 833 5.36 -65.56 14.85
C ILE A 833 4.41 -64.34 14.79
N LYS A 834 4.34 -63.66 13.66
CA LYS A 834 3.46 -62.55 13.43
C LYS A 834 2.09 -63.00 12.98
N SER A 835 2.04 -63.91 12.04
CA SER A 835 0.85 -64.72 11.66
C SER A 835 1.20 -66.15 11.47
N PRO A 836 0.39 -67.09 11.98
CA PRO A 836 0.63 -68.51 11.79
C PRO A 836 0.53 -68.87 10.30
N TYR A 837 1.03 -70.11 9.97
CA TYR A 837 0.90 -70.64 8.61
C TYR A 837 -0.55 -70.70 8.17
N ASP A 838 -0.83 -70.28 6.99
CA ASP A 838 -2.14 -70.29 6.34
C ASP A 838 -2.05 -71.09 5.05
N ALA A 839 -2.77 -72.22 5.01
CA ALA A 839 -2.71 -73.15 3.88
C ALA A 839 -3.25 -72.54 2.57
N GLU A 840 -4.16 -71.57 2.63
CA GLU A 840 -4.68 -70.93 1.43
C GLU A 840 -3.66 -69.92 0.82
N LYS A 841 -2.88 -69.30 1.71
CA LYS A 841 -1.80 -68.35 1.29
C LYS A 841 -0.49 -69.06 0.99
N GLY A 842 -0.33 -70.30 1.52
CA GLY A 842 0.88 -71.06 1.42
C GLY A 842 2.05 -70.54 2.29
N TYR A 843 1.80 -69.66 3.23
CA TYR A 843 2.83 -69.18 4.18
C TYR A 843 2.22 -68.55 5.42
N GLY A 844 2.96 -68.52 6.49
CA GLY A 844 2.79 -67.65 7.62
C GLY A 844 3.85 -66.51 7.61
N VAL A 845 3.89 -65.65 8.58
CA VAL A 845 4.90 -64.60 8.71
C VAL A 845 5.53 -64.63 10.09
N ALA A 846 6.83 -64.68 10.16
CA ALA A 846 7.60 -64.53 11.40
C ALA A 846 8.52 -63.31 11.34
N GLN A 847 8.82 -62.75 12.49
CA GLN A 847 9.91 -61.77 12.67
C GLN A 847 11.16 -62.54 13.12
N MET A 848 12.21 -62.41 12.39
CA MET A 848 13.47 -63.07 12.58
C MET A 848 14.63 -62.07 12.75
N ILE A 849 15.56 -62.37 13.63
CA ILE A 849 16.82 -61.65 13.68
C ILE A 849 17.84 -62.33 12.78
N VAL A 850 18.44 -61.57 11.93
CA VAL A 850 19.52 -62.02 11.05
C VAL A 850 20.83 -61.38 11.46
N THR A 851 21.88 -62.15 11.46
CA THR A 851 23.26 -61.73 11.75
C THR A 851 24.16 -62.31 10.68
N PRO A 852 25.31 -61.66 10.38
CA PRO A 852 26.27 -62.25 9.46
C PRO A 852 26.65 -63.67 9.87
N GLN A 853 26.47 -64.64 8.95
CA GLN A 853 26.93 -65.99 9.20
C GLN A 853 28.48 -66.07 9.17
N HIS A 854 29.06 -66.53 10.22
CA HIS A 854 30.51 -66.91 10.25
C HIS A 854 30.82 -68.23 9.51
#